data_a8c7c76f7cf2836b0199fa6bb637814d
#
_entry.id   a8c7c76f7cf2836b0199fa6bb637814d
#
_cell.length_a   1.000
_cell.length_b   1.000
_cell.length_c   1.000
_cell.angle_alpha   90.00
_cell.angle_beta   90.00
_cell.angle_gamma   90.00
#
_symmetry.space_group_name_H-M   'P 1'
#
loop_
_entity.id
_entity.type
_entity.pdbx_description
1 polymer ?
#
loop_
_entity_poly.entity_id
_entity_poly.type
_entity_poly.pdbx_seq_one_letter_code
_entity_poly.pdbx_strand_id
1 'polypeptide(L)'
;MSAANTAESADFRGPLDITRAATVVLDAESTVIGWSPAAAELLGYGPSDVLGRPLTAFLSVRPAGGTLPAEVSGAAGPGPGPPSLVGHEIHVARTRDGRELLVATATCPLPAAAGASGPGTPDRILVAAEVEALLHWESRIALLQGLATRSPVGLAIYDTDLRLSWSNTAYEREMGQPLAAFRGKRAEELYGAGSFVTPGYPHTLAGVMRQVLDTGEPVLDLHFRGKPPSDPGRDHLWSCAYYRLEDAHGHTLGVCEDAFDITDRYRVQERLTLLVEAGRRIGTALDVATTAEEIAEVAVPDFAATVRVDVTRAAVTGETAAVGSPADMSLLRVAERSAPGSGTPDPGLPGNGTTGNGTTGSGPTATARGPAGPGGTNSPGSPGGPGGTSSPGGPRQPYPPVDYPPGSPQSRSLSSGGLVLEEGTLVVPLRTGGGILGLVTFDRGEGPDASGRTPGPDRATTFDNGEVALADELAARAAVCIDNARRYTRERTASLALQRQLLPHHLPPQSAVETAYRYLPADDVTGVGGDWFDVIPLSGTRVGLVVGDVVGHGLQAAATMGRLRTSVRAFAQLDMAPDELLTRLDDLVGQPAEDWSDACGGAVETYDVTTGATCLYAVYDPVSRRCVMARAGHLPPAVVGPGGEVSFPDLPAGPPLGLGGLPFESMEIDLPVGSLLALFTDGLVEARDHDVGRGLDTLGRVLGDRSASLEELCDRAVSELVPGGTSADDAALLLVRTRALGADRVAEWELTAEPVSVGRARELATGQLEAWGLEELAFATQLIVSELVTNAVRYAGGPLGLRLIRDRTLVCEVADTGHTSPHLRHSAADDEGGRGLFIVAQLVQRWGTRYTPTGKTIWTEQALPPAEAG
;
A
#
# COMPACT_ATOMS: atom_id res chain seq x y z
N MET A 1 -44.55 -21.02 -21.65
CA MET A 1 -45.43 -20.76 -22.80
C MET A 1 -44.60 -21.01 -24.05
N SER A 2 -44.81 -22.18 -24.64
CA SER A 2 -44.10 -22.68 -25.81
C SER A 2 -44.63 -21.98 -27.05
N ALA A 3 -43.82 -21.10 -27.67
CA ALA A 3 -44.07 -20.64 -29.02
C ALA A 3 -43.25 -21.55 -29.93
N ALA A 4 -43.91 -22.50 -30.55
CA ALA A 4 -43.36 -23.27 -31.66
C ALA A 4 -43.06 -22.28 -32.80
N ASN A 5 -41.75 -21.96 -32.95
CA ASN A 5 -41.29 -21.28 -34.15
C ASN A 5 -41.15 -22.35 -35.23
N THR A 6 -42.20 -22.50 -36.02
CA THR A 6 -42.12 -23.24 -37.30
C THR A 6 -41.23 -22.40 -38.20
N ALA A 7 -39.93 -22.76 -38.20
CA ALA A 7 -39.02 -22.30 -39.27
C ALA A 7 -39.61 -22.77 -40.60
N GLU A 8 -40.26 -21.86 -41.36
CA GLU A 8 -40.45 -22.05 -42.79
C GLU A 8 -39.08 -22.34 -43.38
N SER A 9 -38.83 -23.56 -43.77
CA SER A 9 -37.58 -23.96 -44.45
C SER A 9 -37.43 -23.05 -45.66
N ALA A 10 -36.37 -22.27 -45.69
CA ALA A 10 -36.08 -21.38 -46.81
C ALA A 10 -35.93 -22.23 -48.06
N ASP A 11 -36.91 -22.14 -48.94
CA ASP A 11 -36.91 -22.85 -50.22
C ASP A 11 -35.94 -22.16 -51.18
N PHE A 12 -34.72 -22.71 -51.28
CA PHE A 12 -33.66 -22.20 -52.16
C PHE A 12 -33.81 -22.61 -53.61
N ARG A 13 -34.82 -23.45 -53.98
CA ARG A 13 -35.01 -23.98 -55.34
C ARG A 13 -35.72 -23.02 -56.29
N GLY A 14 -36.26 -21.99 -55.84
CA GLY A 14 -36.94 -20.98 -56.68
C GLY A 14 -38.25 -21.41 -57.33
N PRO A 15 -39.05 -20.43 -57.74
CA PRO A 15 -40.40 -20.67 -58.29
C PRO A 15 -40.40 -21.34 -59.67
N LEU A 16 -39.26 -21.40 -60.35
CA LEU A 16 -39.08 -22.06 -61.67
C LEU A 16 -38.47 -23.46 -61.56
N ASP A 17 -38.34 -24.05 -60.39
CA ASP A 17 -37.97 -25.45 -60.25
C ASP A 17 -38.97 -26.35 -60.87
N ILE A 18 -38.55 -27.19 -61.82
CA ILE A 18 -39.39 -28.07 -62.64
C ILE A 18 -40.21 -29.01 -61.80
N THR A 19 -39.77 -29.31 -60.56
CA THR A 19 -40.50 -30.24 -59.62
C THR A 19 -41.73 -29.57 -58.99
N ARG A 20 -41.81 -28.23 -58.96
CA ARG A 20 -42.84 -27.45 -58.23
C ARG A 20 -43.52 -26.39 -59.15
N ALA A 21 -42.82 -25.95 -60.15
CA ALA A 21 -43.33 -24.94 -61.09
C ALA A 21 -44.49 -25.44 -61.95
N ALA A 22 -45.28 -24.52 -62.43
CA ALA A 22 -46.27 -24.83 -63.45
C ALA A 22 -45.59 -25.29 -64.74
N THR A 23 -45.74 -26.56 -65.10
CA THR A 23 -45.13 -27.13 -66.31
C THR A 23 -46.13 -27.44 -67.32
N VAL A 24 -45.80 -27.08 -68.57
CA VAL A 24 -46.65 -27.29 -69.81
C VAL A 24 -45.79 -28.01 -70.83
N VAL A 25 -46.22 -29.13 -71.30
CA VAL A 25 -45.59 -29.88 -72.43
C VAL A 25 -46.19 -29.44 -73.73
N LEU A 26 -45.34 -29.10 -74.66
CA LEU A 26 -45.80 -28.59 -76.03
C LEU A 26 -45.22 -29.51 -77.08
N ASP A 27 -46.02 -29.59 -78.20
CA ASP A 27 -45.54 -30.17 -79.45
C ASP A 27 -44.81 -29.12 -80.31
N ALA A 28 -44.38 -29.51 -81.57
CA ALA A 28 -43.63 -28.66 -82.47
C ALA A 28 -44.44 -27.44 -82.94
N GLU A 29 -45.74 -27.55 -83.01
CA GLU A 29 -46.75 -26.51 -83.39
C GLU A 29 -47.16 -25.63 -82.22
N SER A 30 -46.52 -25.84 -81.00
CA SER A 30 -46.89 -25.13 -79.78
C SER A 30 -48.27 -25.45 -79.23
N THR A 31 -48.78 -26.61 -79.52
CA THR A 31 -50.05 -27.11 -78.94
C THR A 31 -49.77 -27.77 -77.59
N VAL A 32 -50.62 -27.50 -76.58
CA VAL A 32 -50.51 -28.08 -75.23
C VAL A 32 -50.82 -29.56 -75.27
N ILE A 33 -49.89 -30.42 -74.97
CA ILE A 33 -50.04 -31.88 -74.91
C ILE A 33 -49.90 -32.45 -73.49
N GLY A 34 -49.32 -31.63 -72.53
CA GLY A 34 -49.24 -31.94 -71.11
C GLY A 34 -49.47 -30.72 -70.23
N TRP A 35 -50.17 -30.92 -69.10
CA TRP A 35 -50.56 -29.86 -68.23
C TRP A 35 -50.38 -30.31 -66.79
N SER A 36 -49.48 -29.70 -66.05
CA SER A 36 -49.23 -30.10 -64.64
C SER A 36 -50.29 -29.61 -63.67
N PRO A 37 -50.47 -30.27 -62.55
CA PRO A 37 -51.31 -29.74 -61.43
C PRO A 37 -51.00 -28.32 -61.06
N ALA A 38 -49.72 -27.97 -60.97
CA ALA A 38 -49.23 -26.62 -60.60
C ALA A 38 -49.61 -25.59 -61.69
N ALA A 39 -49.71 -26.00 -63.02
CA ALA A 39 -50.21 -25.15 -64.06
C ALA A 39 -51.69 -24.95 -63.94
N ALA A 40 -52.44 -25.97 -63.51
CA ALA A 40 -53.84 -25.87 -63.21
C ALA A 40 -54.13 -24.93 -62.02
N GLU A 41 -53.33 -24.99 -60.94
CA GLU A 41 -53.42 -24.05 -59.83
C GLU A 41 -53.11 -22.63 -60.22
N LEU A 42 -52.03 -22.44 -60.97
CA LEU A 42 -51.60 -21.11 -61.40
C LEU A 42 -52.57 -20.38 -62.26
N LEU A 43 -53.11 -21.07 -63.23
CA LEU A 43 -54.01 -20.48 -64.29
C LEU A 43 -55.48 -20.79 -64.16
N GLY A 44 -55.86 -21.71 -63.22
CA GLY A 44 -57.23 -22.07 -62.99
C GLY A 44 -57.88 -22.97 -64.05
N TYR A 45 -57.17 -23.41 -65.09
CA TYR A 45 -57.62 -24.30 -66.13
C TYR A 45 -57.32 -25.76 -65.80
N GLY A 46 -58.33 -26.63 -65.95
CA GLY A 46 -58.08 -28.08 -65.85
C GLY A 46 -57.49 -28.63 -67.17
N PRO A 47 -56.85 -29.83 -67.13
CA PRO A 47 -56.24 -30.44 -68.29
C PRO A 47 -57.21 -30.59 -69.48
N SER A 48 -58.52 -30.89 -69.24
CA SER A 48 -59.54 -31.00 -70.21
C SER A 48 -59.89 -29.68 -70.97
N ASP A 49 -59.53 -28.52 -70.35
CA ASP A 49 -59.80 -27.19 -70.96
C ASP A 49 -58.72 -26.72 -71.88
N VAL A 50 -57.47 -27.30 -71.72
CA VAL A 50 -56.24 -26.81 -72.35
C VAL A 50 -55.55 -27.79 -73.30
N LEU A 51 -55.72 -29.10 -73.14
CA LEU A 51 -55.07 -30.08 -73.99
C LEU A 51 -55.64 -30.00 -75.42
N GLY A 52 -54.72 -30.07 -76.42
CA GLY A 52 -55.03 -29.92 -77.82
C GLY A 52 -55.25 -28.48 -78.30
N ARG A 53 -55.09 -27.51 -77.47
CA ARG A 53 -55.30 -26.08 -77.83
C ARG A 53 -53.89 -25.38 -77.93
N PRO A 54 -53.78 -24.36 -78.83
CA PRO A 54 -52.51 -23.63 -78.93
C PRO A 54 -52.15 -22.84 -77.63
N LEU A 55 -50.93 -22.83 -77.19
CA LEU A 55 -50.45 -22.12 -75.96
C LEU A 55 -50.87 -20.64 -76.05
N THR A 56 -50.87 -20.03 -77.21
CA THR A 56 -51.27 -18.63 -77.43
C THR A 56 -52.72 -18.30 -77.03
N ALA A 57 -53.58 -19.30 -76.83
CA ALA A 57 -54.92 -19.11 -76.27
C ALA A 57 -54.95 -18.72 -74.79
N PHE A 58 -53.86 -19.01 -74.03
CA PHE A 58 -53.74 -18.82 -72.59
C PHE A 58 -52.62 -17.88 -72.24
N LEU A 59 -51.58 -17.79 -73.11
CA LEU A 59 -50.36 -16.97 -72.90
C LEU A 59 -50.20 -16.06 -74.12
N SER A 60 -50.14 -14.74 -73.91
CA SER A 60 -49.86 -13.81 -74.96
C SER A 60 -48.40 -13.28 -74.76
N VAL A 61 -47.64 -13.28 -75.89
CA VAL A 61 -46.25 -12.75 -75.85
C VAL A 61 -46.30 -11.24 -75.68
N ARG A 62 -45.68 -10.72 -74.61
CA ARG A 62 -45.51 -9.30 -74.52
C ARG A 62 -44.14 -8.97 -75.19
N PRO A 63 -44.11 -8.00 -76.07
CA PRO A 63 -42.86 -7.67 -76.79
C PRO A 63 -41.83 -7.22 -75.77
N ALA A 64 -40.61 -7.75 -75.87
CA ALA A 64 -39.45 -7.37 -75.07
C ALA A 64 -39.19 -5.84 -75.27
N GLY A 65 -39.57 -5.03 -74.27
CA GLY A 65 -39.42 -3.58 -74.33
C GLY A 65 -40.51 -2.75 -73.63
N GLY A 66 -41.56 -3.40 -73.11
CA GLY A 66 -42.58 -2.71 -72.32
C GLY A 66 -42.16 -2.58 -70.88
N THR A 67 -42.09 -1.35 -70.34
CA THR A 67 -41.93 -1.04 -68.89
C THR A 67 -42.99 -1.81 -68.14
N LEU A 68 -42.56 -2.48 -67.08
CA LEU A 68 -43.41 -3.14 -66.07
C LEU A 68 -44.47 -2.12 -65.58
N PRO A 69 -45.71 -2.53 -65.27
CA PRO A 69 -46.71 -1.67 -64.67
C PRO A 69 -46.20 -1.05 -63.41
N ALA A 70 -46.53 0.21 -63.12
CA ALA A 70 -46.08 0.98 -61.98
C ALA A 70 -46.39 0.32 -60.62
N GLU A 71 -47.35 -0.58 -60.56
CA GLU A 71 -47.73 -1.35 -59.39
C GLU A 71 -46.67 -2.40 -58.96
N VAL A 72 -45.85 -2.91 -59.90
CA VAL A 72 -44.76 -3.84 -59.62
C VAL A 72 -43.44 -3.09 -59.32
N SER A 73 -43.37 -1.84 -59.77
CA SER A 73 -42.18 -0.97 -59.54
C SER A 73 -42.18 -0.24 -58.21
N GLY A 74 -43.25 -0.27 -57.43
CA GLY A 74 -43.43 0.52 -56.21
C GLY A 74 -42.80 -0.08 -54.95
N ALA A 75 -42.24 -1.30 -54.96
CA ALA A 75 -41.72 -2.01 -53.85
C ALA A 75 -40.16 -1.90 -53.71
N ALA A 76 -39.47 -1.20 -54.63
CA ALA A 76 -38.04 -1.00 -54.59
C ALA A 76 -37.74 0.41 -54.06
N GLY A 77 -37.25 0.50 -52.79
CA GLY A 77 -36.58 1.69 -52.25
C GLY A 77 -35.36 2.08 -53.11
N PRO A 78 -34.73 3.25 -52.87
CA PRO A 78 -33.60 3.74 -53.67
C PRO A 78 -32.36 2.85 -53.52
N GLY A 79 -32.30 1.78 -54.28
CA GLY A 79 -31.20 0.83 -54.39
C GLY A 79 -30.79 0.68 -55.88
N PRO A 80 -29.65 0.10 -56.19
CA PRO A 80 -29.16 -0.03 -57.55
C PRO A 80 -30.16 -0.86 -58.39
N GLY A 81 -30.67 -0.28 -59.44
CA GLY A 81 -31.51 -0.72 -60.48
C GLY A 81 -32.36 -1.99 -60.42
N PRO A 82 -33.50 -2.12 -61.13
CA PRO A 82 -34.35 -3.28 -60.99
C PRO A 82 -33.55 -4.55 -61.33
N PRO A 83 -33.72 -5.69 -60.56
CA PRO A 83 -33.14 -6.95 -60.95
C PRO A 83 -33.50 -7.28 -62.40
N SER A 84 -32.49 -7.50 -63.16
CA SER A 84 -32.73 -7.82 -64.58
C SER A 84 -33.24 -9.27 -64.66
N LEU A 85 -34.45 -9.47 -65.07
CA LEU A 85 -35.02 -10.77 -65.45
C LEU A 85 -34.35 -11.29 -66.75
N VAL A 86 -32.99 -11.33 -66.69
CA VAL A 86 -32.17 -11.76 -67.83
C VAL A 86 -32.33 -13.29 -67.94
N GLY A 87 -32.89 -13.74 -69.02
CA GLY A 87 -33.00 -15.16 -69.37
C GLY A 87 -34.41 -15.77 -69.24
N HIS A 88 -35.42 -14.99 -68.78
CA HIS A 88 -36.81 -15.46 -68.78
C HIS A 88 -37.70 -14.65 -69.73
N GLU A 89 -38.60 -15.32 -70.43
CA GLU A 89 -39.63 -14.65 -71.26
C GLU A 89 -40.83 -14.31 -70.34
N ILE A 90 -41.31 -13.08 -70.43
CA ILE A 90 -42.46 -12.64 -69.65
C ILE A 90 -43.69 -12.64 -70.55
N HIS A 91 -44.70 -13.33 -70.12
CA HIS A 91 -45.99 -13.45 -70.79
C HIS A 91 -47.14 -12.95 -69.92
N VAL A 92 -48.21 -12.48 -70.57
CA VAL A 92 -49.46 -12.25 -69.88
C VAL A 92 -50.31 -13.52 -70.00
N ALA A 93 -50.56 -14.18 -68.89
CA ALA A 93 -51.45 -15.33 -68.82
C ALA A 93 -52.85 -14.83 -68.48
N ARG A 94 -53.92 -15.37 -69.19
CA ARG A 94 -55.27 -15.11 -68.80
C ARG A 94 -55.73 -16.32 -67.95
N THR A 95 -56.09 -16.07 -66.73
CA THR A 95 -56.70 -17.08 -65.86
C THR A 95 -58.15 -17.40 -66.22
N ARG A 96 -58.62 -18.52 -65.71
CA ARG A 96 -60.03 -18.99 -66.07
C ARG A 96 -61.09 -18.02 -65.55
N ASP A 97 -60.87 -17.31 -64.51
CA ASP A 97 -61.76 -16.27 -63.94
C ASP A 97 -61.57 -14.90 -64.63
N GLY A 98 -60.73 -14.83 -65.70
CA GLY A 98 -60.61 -13.68 -66.54
C GLY A 98 -59.58 -12.67 -66.04
N ARG A 99 -58.81 -12.93 -64.94
CA ARG A 99 -57.75 -12.05 -64.55
C ARG A 99 -56.50 -12.19 -65.44
N GLU A 100 -55.79 -11.13 -65.64
CA GLU A 100 -54.49 -11.15 -66.24
C GLU A 100 -53.41 -11.34 -65.24
N LEU A 101 -52.56 -12.35 -65.43
CA LEU A 101 -51.43 -12.68 -64.56
C LEU A 101 -50.10 -12.57 -65.33
N LEU A 102 -49.11 -11.90 -64.80
CA LEU A 102 -47.77 -11.87 -65.39
C LEU A 102 -47.06 -13.17 -64.96
N VAL A 103 -46.64 -13.94 -65.93
CA VAL A 103 -45.86 -15.19 -65.69
C VAL A 103 -44.48 -15.08 -66.39
N ALA A 104 -43.47 -15.48 -65.67
CA ALA A 104 -42.09 -15.69 -66.16
C ALA A 104 -42.04 -17.16 -66.67
N THR A 105 -41.48 -17.36 -67.86
CA THR A 105 -41.36 -18.70 -68.44
C THR A 105 -39.92 -19.03 -68.83
N ALA A 106 -39.52 -20.29 -68.69
CA ALA A 106 -38.30 -20.89 -69.20
C ALA A 106 -38.66 -22.12 -70.04
N THR A 107 -38.02 -22.21 -71.17
CA THR A 107 -38.30 -23.32 -72.13
C THR A 107 -37.12 -24.27 -72.15
N CYS A 108 -37.39 -25.54 -71.96
CA CYS A 108 -36.42 -26.64 -72.05
C CYS A 108 -36.79 -27.54 -73.27
N PRO A 109 -35.93 -27.64 -74.27
CA PRO A 109 -36.18 -28.58 -75.35
C PRO A 109 -36.11 -30.03 -74.88
N LEU A 110 -36.99 -30.86 -75.33
CA LEU A 110 -36.89 -32.29 -75.05
C LEU A 110 -36.12 -32.99 -76.21
N PRO A 111 -35.26 -33.96 -75.88
CA PRO A 111 -34.55 -34.70 -76.89
C PRO A 111 -35.55 -35.46 -77.74
N ALA A 112 -35.57 -35.21 -79.06
CA ALA A 112 -36.45 -35.90 -79.96
C ALA A 112 -36.21 -37.41 -79.90
N ALA A 113 -37.21 -38.18 -79.56
CA ALA A 113 -37.14 -39.65 -79.66
C ALA A 113 -36.96 -40.02 -81.14
N ALA A 114 -35.93 -40.82 -81.42
CA ALA A 114 -35.53 -41.18 -82.78
C ALA A 114 -36.71 -41.71 -83.58
N GLY A 115 -37.21 -40.91 -84.57
CA GLY A 115 -38.27 -41.32 -85.54
C GLY A 115 -39.66 -40.79 -85.24
N ALA A 116 -39.90 -39.95 -84.24
CA ALA A 116 -41.21 -39.37 -83.99
C ALA A 116 -41.20 -37.85 -84.26
N SER A 117 -41.63 -37.46 -85.39
CA SER A 117 -41.93 -36.03 -85.72
C SER A 117 -43.34 -35.93 -86.31
N GLY A 118 -44.25 -35.32 -85.57
CA GLY A 118 -45.64 -35.09 -85.97
C GLY A 118 -46.46 -34.37 -84.87
N PRO A 119 -47.62 -33.82 -85.20
CA PRO A 119 -48.49 -33.15 -84.28
C PRO A 119 -48.78 -34.07 -83.07
N GLY A 120 -48.65 -33.59 -81.85
CA GLY A 120 -48.85 -34.34 -80.61
C GLY A 120 -47.61 -35.04 -80.05
N THR A 121 -46.42 -34.94 -80.64
CA THR A 121 -45.13 -35.45 -80.00
C THR A 121 -44.52 -34.37 -79.13
N PRO A 122 -44.06 -34.72 -77.92
CA PRO A 122 -43.43 -33.74 -77.00
C PRO A 122 -42.17 -33.15 -77.62
N ASP A 123 -42.13 -31.83 -77.83
CA ASP A 123 -40.97 -31.06 -78.35
C ASP A 123 -40.21 -30.28 -77.26
N ARG A 124 -40.96 -29.67 -76.41
CA ARG A 124 -40.38 -28.85 -75.29
C ARG A 124 -41.27 -28.78 -74.08
N ILE A 125 -40.66 -28.55 -72.95
CA ILE A 125 -41.35 -28.26 -71.69
C ILE A 125 -41.22 -26.75 -71.44
N LEU A 126 -42.34 -26.07 -71.20
CA LEU A 126 -42.37 -24.73 -70.67
C LEU A 126 -42.60 -24.83 -69.19
N VAL A 127 -41.68 -24.17 -68.41
CA VAL A 127 -41.84 -23.99 -66.97
C VAL A 127 -42.32 -22.56 -66.77
N ALA A 128 -43.33 -22.36 -65.98
CA ALA A 128 -43.94 -21.04 -65.71
C ALA A 128 -44.10 -20.79 -64.20
N ALA A 129 -43.81 -19.56 -63.80
CA ALA A 129 -44.04 -19.09 -62.42
C ALA A 129 -44.61 -17.66 -62.45
N GLU A 130 -45.30 -17.26 -61.43
CA GLU A 130 -45.74 -15.86 -61.27
C GLU A 130 -44.52 -14.93 -61.13
N VAL A 131 -44.51 -13.81 -61.89
CA VAL A 131 -43.39 -12.84 -61.86
C VAL A 131 -43.14 -12.28 -60.48
N GLU A 132 -44.18 -12.02 -59.69
CA GLU A 132 -44.07 -11.52 -58.29
C GLU A 132 -43.39 -12.52 -57.39
N ALA A 133 -43.74 -13.81 -57.47
CA ALA A 133 -43.11 -14.87 -56.74
C ALA A 133 -41.60 -15.04 -57.07
N LEU A 134 -41.25 -14.89 -58.36
CA LEU A 134 -39.88 -14.96 -58.84
C LEU A 134 -39.05 -13.76 -58.34
N LEU A 135 -39.61 -12.53 -58.46
CA LEU A 135 -38.94 -11.32 -57.92
C LEU A 135 -38.75 -11.37 -56.41
N HIS A 136 -39.74 -11.85 -55.66
CA HIS A 136 -39.57 -12.06 -54.22
C HIS A 136 -38.47 -13.07 -53.91
N TRP A 137 -38.39 -14.17 -54.63
CA TRP A 137 -37.35 -15.17 -54.43
C TRP A 137 -35.95 -14.63 -54.77
N GLU A 138 -35.82 -13.97 -55.94
CA GLU A 138 -34.59 -13.32 -56.38
C GLU A 138 -34.10 -12.26 -55.37
N SER A 139 -35.07 -11.46 -54.87
CA SER A 139 -34.76 -10.44 -53.84
C SER A 139 -34.26 -11.05 -52.53
N ARG A 140 -34.87 -12.17 -52.08
CA ARG A 140 -34.42 -12.90 -50.90
C ARG A 140 -33.01 -13.47 -51.07
N ILE A 141 -32.72 -14.09 -52.24
CA ILE A 141 -31.40 -14.63 -52.55
C ILE A 141 -30.37 -13.51 -52.64
N ALA A 142 -30.68 -12.39 -53.32
CA ALA A 142 -29.79 -11.25 -53.40
C ALA A 142 -29.49 -10.62 -52.02
N LEU A 143 -30.50 -10.57 -51.14
CA LEU A 143 -30.33 -10.08 -49.77
C LEU A 143 -29.42 -11.02 -48.97
N LEU A 144 -29.64 -12.32 -48.99
CA LEU A 144 -28.78 -13.29 -48.34
C LEU A 144 -27.35 -13.28 -48.86
N GLN A 145 -27.18 -13.22 -50.18
CA GLN A 145 -25.86 -13.07 -50.78
C GLN A 145 -25.19 -11.75 -50.39
N GLY A 146 -25.96 -10.65 -50.35
CA GLY A 146 -25.46 -9.36 -49.91
C GLY A 146 -25.04 -9.35 -48.46
N LEU A 147 -25.81 -9.97 -47.57
CA LEU A 147 -25.43 -10.11 -46.15
C LEU A 147 -24.16 -10.97 -45.99
N ALA A 148 -24.10 -12.12 -46.64
CA ALA A 148 -22.96 -13.01 -46.56
C ALA A 148 -21.67 -12.37 -47.12
N THR A 149 -21.75 -11.76 -48.32
CA THR A 149 -20.54 -11.23 -49.01
C THR A 149 -20.05 -9.90 -48.44
N ARG A 150 -20.97 -9.04 -47.92
CA ARG A 150 -20.62 -7.69 -47.42
C ARG A 150 -20.53 -7.62 -45.90
N SER A 151 -20.71 -8.72 -45.19
CA SER A 151 -20.49 -8.77 -43.74
C SER A 151 -19.08 -8.26 -43.41
N PRO A 152 -18.91 -7.42 -42.37
CA PRO A 152 -17.57 -7.04 -41.86
C PRO A 152 -16.87 -8.20 -41.13
N VAL A 153 -17.61 -9.22 -40.72
CA VAL A 153 -17.10 -10.44 -40.09
C VAL A 153 -16.58 -11.40 -41.15
N GLY A 154 -15.44 -11.98 -40.97
CA GLY A 154 -14.88 -13.01 -41.84
C GLY A 154 -15.73 -14.27 -41.79
N LEU A 155 -16.38 -14.64 -42.92
CA LEU A 155 -17.18 -15.86 -43.01
C LEU A 155 -16.46 -16.84 -43.94
N ALA A 156 -16.35 -18.09 -43.48
CA ALA A 156 -15.78 -19.19 -44.27
C ALA A 156 -16.64 -20.45 -44.12
N ILE A 157 -16.79 -21.19 -45.21
CA ILE A 157 -17.49 -22.49 -45.23
C ILE A 157 -16.50 -23.60 -45.60
N TYR A 158 -16.39 -24.55 -44.73
CA TYR A 158 -15.62 -25.78 -44.94
C TYR A 158 -16.55 -26.93 -45.23
N ASP A 159 -16.20 -27.77 -46.19
CA ASP A 159 -16.93 -28.98 -46.51
C ASP A 159 -16.83 -30.04 -45.40
N THR A 160 -17.45 -31.21 -45.62
CA THR A 160 -17.41 -32.34 -44.64
C THR A 160 -16.01 -32.94 -44.47
N ASP A 161 -15.07 -32.68 -45.40
CA ASP A 161 -13.66 -33.05 -45.31
C ASP A 161 -12.80 -31.96 -44.68
N LEU A 162 -13.43 -30.88 -44.15
CA LEU A 162 -12.82 -29.70 -43.56
C LEU A 162 -11.90 -28.95 -44.54
N ARG A 163 -12.33 -28.88 -45.81
CA ARG A 163 -11.66 -28.07 -46.83
C ARG A 163 -12.49 -26.81 -47.11
N LEU A 164 -11.83 -25.70 -47.20
CA LEU A 164 -12.48 -24.44 -47.49
C LEU A 164 -13.15 -24.47 -48.87
N SER A 165 -14.47 -24.29 -48.92
CA SER A 165 -15.31 -24.28 -50.11
C SER A 165 -15.73 -22.88 -50.55
N TRP A 166 -15.98 -22.00 -49.61
CA TRP A 166 -16.46 -20.63 -49.82
C TRP A 166 -15.98 -19.68 -48.72
N SER A 167 -15.81 -18.40 -49.04
CA SER A 167 -15.55 -17.34 -48.08
C SER A 167 -16.13 -16.01 -48.58
N ASN A 168 -16.33 -15.06 -47.65
CA ASN A 168 -16.72 -13.72 -48.00
C ASN A 168 -15.52 -12.78 -48.19
N THR A 169 -15.80 -11.55 -48.65
CA THR A 169 -14.75 -10.52 -48.87
C THR A 169 -14.05 -10.07 -47.62
N ALA A 170 -14.65 -10.18 -46.44
CA ALA A 170 -13.98 -9.86 -45.20
C ALA A 170 -12.87 -10.88 -44.89
N TYR A 171 -13.18 -12.18 -45.04
CA TYR A 171 -12.21 -13.26 -44.87
C TYR A 171 -11.06 -13.16 -45.90
N GLU A 172 -11.41 -12.87 -47.18
CA GLU A 172 -10.38 -12.69 -48.23
C GLU A 172 -9.44 -11.54 -47.93
N ARG A 173 -9.94 -10.47 -47.35
CA ARG A 173 -9.17 -9.29 -46.95
C ARG A 173 -8.21 -9.61 -45.81
N GLU A 174 -8.67 -10.38 -44.86
CA GLU A 174 -7.88 -10.85 -43.72
C GLU A 174 -6.77 -11.81 -44.16
N MET A 175 -7.09 -12.70 -45.10
CA MET A 175 -6.11 -13.61 -45.71
C MET A 175 -5.16 -12.92 -46.69
N GLY A 176 -5.47 -11.67 -47.10
CA GLY A 176 -4.66 -10.93 -48.04
C GLY A 176 -4.69 -11.47 -49.48
N GLN A 177 -5.52 -12.45 -49.79
CA GLN A 177 -5.61 -13.15 -51.08
C GLN A 177 -7.08 -13.50 -51.39
N PRO A 178 -7.47 -13.63 -52.69
CA PRO A 178 -8.80 -14.08 -53.05
C PRO A 178 -8.99 -15.59 -52.79
N LEU A 179 -10.23 -16.01 -52.57
CA LEU A 179 -10.65 -17.38 -52.29
C LEU A 179 -9.98 -18.40 -53.23
N ALA A 180 -9.80 -18.04 -54.49
CA ALA A 180 -9.18 -18.93 -55.49
C ALA A 180 -7.76 -19.44 -55.11
N ALA A 181 -7.04 -18.69 -54.32
CA ALA A 181 -5.68 -19.01 -53.86
C ALA A 181 -5.64 -20.05 -52.72
N PHE A 182 -6.72 -20.18 -51.97
CA PHE A 182 -6.76 -21.07 -50.78
C PHE A 182 -7.96 -22.02 -50.73
N ARG A 183 -8.83 -21.98 -51.72
CA ARG A 183 -9.93 -22.93 -51.88
C ARG A 183 -9.45 -24.38 -51.87
N GLY A 184 -10.05 -25.24 -51.10
CA GLY A 184 -9.69 -26.66 -50.93
C GLY A 184 -8.58 -26.92 -49.88
N LYS A 185 -8.00 -25.89 -49.31
CA LYS A 185 -7.03 -26.00 -48.17
C LYS A 185 -7.77 -26.22 -46.86
N ARG A 186 -7.06 -26.77 -45.86
CA ARG A 186 -7.53 -26.91 -44.49
C ARG A 186 -7.14 -25.68 -43.66
N ALA A 187 -7.83 -25.45 -42.55
CA ALA A 187 -7.56 -24.32 -41.68
C ALA A 187 -6.12 -24.24 -41.18
N GLU A 188 -5.53 -25.37 -40.80
CA GLU A 188 -4.14 -25.42 -40.34
C GLU A 188 -3.12 -25.08 -41.43
N GLU A 189 -3.46 -25.31 -42.70
CA GLU A 189 -2.61 -24.94 -43.86
C GLU A 189 -2.66 -23.44 -44.12
N LEU A 190 -3.68 -22.72 -43.55
CA LEU A 190 -3.90 -21.29 -43.73
C LEU A 190 -3.33 -20.47 -42.58
N TYR A 191 -3.60 -20.88 -41.34
CA TYR A 191 -3.23 -20.12 -40.14
C TYR A 191 -1.98 -20.64 -39.43
N GLY A 192 -1.36 -21.74 -39.89
CA GLY A 192 -0.24 -22.35 -39.24
C GLY A 192 -0.58 -22.92 -37.85
N ALA A 193 0.47 -23.10 -37.03
CA ALA A 193 0.29 -23.61 -35.66
C ALA A 193 -0.13 -22.46 -34.71
N GLY A 194 -1.42 -22.18 -34.69
CA GLY A 194 -1.97 -21.25 -33.67
C GLY A 194 -2.30 -21.95 -32.36
N SER A 195 -2.81 -21.20 -31.40
CA SER A 195 -3.18 -21.71 -30.08
C SER A 195 -4.54 -21.12 -29.63
N PHE A 196 -5.29 -21.91 -28.88
CA PHE A 196 -6.51 -21.43 -28.24
C PHE A 196 -6.18 -20.72 -26.93
N VAL A 197 -6.77 -19.55 -26.73
CA VAL A 197 -6.72 -18.82 -25.48
C VAL A 197 -7.83 -19.31 -24.55
N THR A 198 -8.98 -19.73 -25.12
CA THR A 198 -10.11 -20.31 -24.36
C THR A 198 -9.76 -21.75 -23.98
N PRO A 199 -9.73 -22.12 -22.69
CA PRO A 199 -9.42 -23.49 -22.26
C PRO A 199 -10.57 -24.46 -22.52
N GLY A 200 -10.26 -25.75 -22.64
CA GLY A 200 -11.27 -26.82 -22.69
C GLY A 200 -11.64 -27.29 -24.07
N TYR A 201 -11.03 -26.76 -25.13
CA TYR A 201 -11.28 -27.18 -26.53
C TYR A 201 -10.14 -28.05 -27.09
N PRO A 202 -10.39 -28.82 -28.18
CA PRO A 202 -9.34 -29.53 -28.91
C PRO A 202 -8.20 -28.58 -29.31
N HIS A 203 -6.96 -29.10 -29.35
CA HIS A 203 -5.78 -28.25 -29.58
C HIS A 203 -5.62 -27.77 -31.03
N THR A 204 -6.52 -28.13 -31.96
CA THR A 204 -6.49 -27.75 -33.37
C THR A 204 -7.82 -27.26 -33.87
N LEU A 205 -7.82 -26.34 -34.87
CA LEU A 205 -9.04 -25.82 -35.50
C LEU A 205 -9.85 -26.95 -36.16
N ALA A 206 -9.18 -27.89 -36.83
CA ALA A 206 -9.85 -29.06 -37.42
C ALA A 206 -10.49 -29.96 -36.35
N GLY A 207 -9.89 -30.05 -35.16
CA GLY A 207 -10.49 -30.77 -34.03
C GLY A 207 -11.80 -30.14 -33.56
N VAL A 208 -11.88 -28.81 -33.45
CA VAL A 208 -13.09 -28.07 -33.10
C VAL A 208 -14.14 -28.23 -34.20
N MET A 209 -13.80 -28.02 -35.45
CA MET A 209 -14.74 -28.19 -36.60
C MET A 209 -15.25 -29.63 -36.70
N ARG A 210 -14.44 -30.64 -36.45
CA ARG A 210 -14.85 -32.02 -36.41
C ARG A 210 -15.85 -32.28 -35.27
N GLN A 211 -15.60 -31.76 -34.10
CA GLN A 211 -16.52 -31.87 -33.00
C GLN A 211 -17.88 -31.26 -33.35
N VAL A 212 -17.91 -30.08 -33.99
CA VAL A 212 -19.16 -29.42 -34.43
C VAL A 212 -19.88 -30.25 -35.48
N LEU A 213 -19.16 -30.85 -36.45
CA LEU A 213 -19.72 -31.76 -37.47
C LEU A 213 -20.40 -32.97 -36.81
N ASP A 214 -19.69 -33.61 -35.86
CA ASP A 214 -20.13 -34.87 -35.24
C ASP A 214 -21.28 -34.64 -34.26
N THR A 215 -21.23 -33.59 -33.45
CA THR A 215 -22.26 -33.33 -32.40
C THR A 215 -23.41 -32.48 -32.88
N GLY A 216 -23.19 -31.59 -33.85
CA GLY A 216 -24.18 -30.55 -34.28
C GLY A 216 -24.25 -29.37 -33.30
N GLU A 217 -23.60 -29.45 -32.15
CA GLU A 217 -23.60 -28.36 -31.19
C GLU A 217 -22.65 -27.24 -31.64
N PRO A 218 -23.09 -25.99 -31.71
CA PRO A 218 -22.23 -24.87 -32.13
C PRO A 218 -21.19 -24.55 -31.04
N VAL A 219 -20.02 -24.20 -31.48
CA VAL A 219 -18.97 -23.59 -30.60
C VAL A 219 -19.02 -22.09 -30.82
N LEU A 220 -19.22 -21.33 -29.75
CA LEU A 220 -19.33 -19.87 -29.80
C LEU A 220 -18.22 -19.24 -28.94
N ASP A 221 -17.77 -18.07 -29.37
CA ASP A 221 -16.79 -17.23 -28.64
C ASP A 221 -15.47 -17.97 -28.29
N LEU A 222 -14.97 -18.72 -29.26
CA LEU A 222 -13.69 -19.40 -29.16
C LEU A 222 -12.56 -18.43 -29.53
N HIS A 223 -11.67 -18.12 -28.59
CA HIS A 223 -10.56 -17.24 -28.87
C HIS A 223 -9.34 -18.04 -29.40
N PHE A 224 -8.96 -17.72 -30.63
CA PHE A 224 -7.82 -18.35 -31.33
C PHE A 224 -6.75 -17.31 -31.59
N ARG A 225 -5.50 -17.63 -31.23
CA ARG A 225 -4.30 -16.83 -31.52
C ARG A 225 -3.52 -17.47 -32.63
N GLY A 226 -3.20 -16.71 -33.67
CA GLY A 226 -2.44 -17.21 -34.81
C GLY A 226 -1.90 -16.04 -35.64
N LYS A 227 -1.28 -16.39 -36.78
CA LYS A 227 -0.68 -15.42 -37.70
C LYS A 227 -1.41 -15.48 -39.03
N PRO A 228 -2.11 -14.45 -39.46
CA PRO A 228 -2.73 -14.45 -40.76
C PRO A 228 -1.67 -14.35 -41.84
N PRO A 229 -1.90 -14.94 -43.04
CA PRO A 229 -0.99 -14.81 -44.19
C PRO A 229 -0.79 -13.37 -44.63
N SER A 230 -1.72 -12.47 -44.37
CA SER A 230 -1.64 -11.02 -44.63
C SER A 230 -0.63 -10.30 -43.74
N ASP A 231 -0.41 -10.81 -42.50
CA ASP A 231 0.54 -10.27 -41.54
C ASP A 231 1.27 -11.40 -40.76
N PRO A 232 2.21 -12.08 -41.41
CA PRO A 232 2.91 -13.24 -40.83
C PRO A 232 3.91 -12.86 -39.72
N GLY A 233 4.19 -11.56 -39.54
CA GLY A 233 5.09 -11.05 -38.54
C GLY A 233 4.40 -10.78 -37.17
N ARG A 234 3.07 -10.86 -37.09
CA ARG A 234 2.33 -10.45 -35.92
C ARG A 234 1.27 -11.45 -35.50
N ASP A 235 1.17 -11.70 -34.20
CA ASP A 235 0.06 -12.50 -33.67
C ASP A 235 -1.23 -11.69 -33.66
N HIS A 236 -2.27 -12.28 -34.21
CA HIS A 236 -3.64 -11.81 -34.14
C HIS A 236 -4.46 -12.69 -33.21
N LEU A 237 -5.51 -12.14 -32.63
CA LEU A 237 -6.47 -12.86 -31.81
C LEU A 237 -7.85 -12.73 -32.43
N TRP A 238 -8.47 -13.87 -32.72
CA TRP A 238 -9.82 -13.91 -33.24
C TRP A 238 -10.80 -14.46 -32.23
N SER A 239 -12.01 -13.90 -32.20
CA SER A 239 -13.17 -14.56 -31.66
C SER A 239 -13.83 -15.30 -32.82
N CYS A 240 -13.89 -16.65 -32.70
CA CYS A 240 -14.42 -17.54 -33.72
C CYS A 240 -15.67 -18.23 -33.21
N ALA A 241 -16.65 -18.42 -34.13
CA ALA A 241 -17.74 -19.32 -33.87
C ALA A 241 -17.83 -20.34 -35.01
N TYR A 242 -18.22 -21.56 -34.66
CA TYR A 242 -18.35 -22.67 -35.59
C TYR A 242 -19.74 -23.29 -35.45
N TYR A 243 -20.43 -23.48 -36.59
CA TYR A 243 -21.73 -24.11 -36.61
C TYR A 243 -21.93 -24.98 -37.84
N ARG A 244 -22.64 -26.10 -37.64
CA ARG A 244 -22.91 -27.06 -38.71
C ARG A 244 -23.91 -26.49 -39.69
N LEU A 245 -23.64 -26.65 -40.99
CA LEU A 245 -24.56 -26.31 -42.07
C LEU A 245 -25.26 -27.57 -42.57
N GLU A 246 -26.57 -27.48 -42.75
CA GLU A 246 -27.40 -28.56 -43.24
C GLU A 246 -28.27 -28.10 -44.42
N ASP A 247 -28.61 -29.04 -45.30
CA ASP A 247 -29.55 -28.77 -46.36
C ASP A 247 -31.00 -28.85 -45.84
N ALA A 248 -31.99 -28.59 -46.71
CA ALA A 248 -33.39 -28.66 -46.39
C ALA A 248 -33.88 -30.07 -45.99
N HIS A 249 -33.08 -31.08 -46.19
CA HIS A 249 -33.38 -32.50 -45.84
C HIS A 249 -32.60 -32.99 -44.60
N GLY A 250 -31.80 -32.10 -43.98
CA GLY A 250 -31.04 -32.41 -42.81
C GLY A 250 -29.66 -33.09 -43.13
N HIS A 251 -29.26 -33.10 -44.42
CA HIS A 251 -27.91 -33.61 -44.73
C HIS A 251 -26.88 -32.55 -44.42
N THR A 252 -25.81 -32.97 -43.76
CA THR A 252 -24.68 -32.07 -43.38
C THR A 252 -23.93 -31.62 -44.64
N LEU A 253 -23.85 -30.32 -44.85
CA LEU A 253 -23.13 -29.67 -45.93
C LEU A 253 -21.67 -29.30 -45.55
N GLY A 254 -21.41 -29.10 -44.27
CA GLY A 254 -20.13 -28.70 -43.74
C GLY A 254 -20.20 -27.86 -42.48
N VAL A 255 -19.18 -27.09 -42.21
CA VAL A 255 -19.08 -26.14 -41.06
C VAL A 255 -18.93 -24.73 -41.56
N CYS A 256 -19.69 -23.81 -41.03
CA CYS A 256 -19.46 -22.39 -41.16
C CYS A 256 -18.59 -21.88 -39.98
N GLU A 257 -17.58 -21.15 -40.31
CA GLU A 257 -16.77 -20.35 -39.39
C GLU A 257 -17.18 -18.89 -39.55
N ASP A 258 -17.47 -18.21 -38.44
CA ASP A 258 -17.37 -16.77 -38.38
C ASP A 258 -16.16 -16.39 -37.54
N ALA A 259 -15.34 -15.48 -38.04
CA ALA A 259 -14.14 -15.03 -37.34
C ALA A 259 -14.10 -13.51 -37.35
N PHE A 260 -13.83 -12.97 -36.18
CA PHE A 260 -13.72 -11.53 -35.96
C PHE A 260 -12.41 -11.21 -35.27
N ASP A 261 -11.55 -10.39 -35.87
CA ASP A 261 -10.30 -9.95 -35.28
C ASP A 261 -10.59 -9.04 -34.06
N ILE A 262 -10.22 -9.52 -32.87
CA ILE A 262 -10.38 -8.81 -31.59
C ILE A 262 -9.04 -8.35 -31.01
N THR A 263 -7.93 -8.42 -31.76
CA THR A 263 -6.57 -8.17 -31.29
C THR A 263 -6.47 -6.83 -30.55
N ASP A 264 -6.94 -5.76 -31.17
CA ASP A 264 -6.84 -4.42 -30.55
C ASP A 264 -7.73 -4.28 -29.32
N ARG A 265 -8.94 -4.86 -29.36
CA ARG A 265 -9.85 -4.84 -28.21
C ARG A 265 -9.29 -5.63 -27.04
N TYR A 266 -8.71 -6.80 -27.31
CA TYR A 266 -8.12 -7.65 -26.28
C TYR A 266 -6.91 -6.99 -25.63
N ARG A 267 -6.02 -6.36 -26.43
CA ARG A 267 -4.88 -5.60 -25.92
C ARG A 267 -5.29 -4.43 -25.03
N VAL A 268 -6.32 -3.70 -25.43
CA VAL A 268 -6.88 -2.61 -24.60
C VAL A 268 -7.42 -3.17 -23.28
N GLN A 269 -8.09 -4.32 -23.31
CA GLN A 269 -8.63 -4.95 -22.11
C GLN A 269 -7.53 -5.47 -21.18
N GLU A 270 -6.47 -6.09 -21.70
CA GLU A 270 -5.30 -6.50 -20.91
C GLU A 270 -4.64 -5.29 -20.22
N ARG A 271 -4.46 -4.20 -20.97
CA ARG A 271 -3.92 -2.95 -20.41
C ARG A 271 -4.79 -2.39 -19.29
N LEU A 272 -6.10 -2.35 -19.49
CA LEU A 272 -7.04 -1.88 -18.46
C LEU A 272 -7.00 -2.78 -17.22
N THR A 273 -6.93 -4.09 -17.40
CA THR A 273 -6.82 -5.04 -16.30
C THR A 273 -5.56 -4.77 -15.48
N LEU A 274 -4.42 -4.58 -16.15
CA LEU A 274 -3.15 -4.29 -15.50
C LEU A 274 -3.16 -2.94 -14.77
N LEU A 275 -3.79 -1.91 -15.34
CA LEU A 275 -3.98 -0.61 -14.67
C LEU A 275 -4.87 -0.71 -13.43
N VAL A 276 -5.94 -1.49 -13.50
CA VAL A 276 -6.84 -1.71 -12.35
C VAL A 276 -6.08 -2.46 -11.24
N GLU A 277 -5.32 -3.48 -11.59
CA GLU A 277 -4.49 -4.22 -10.64
C GLU A 277 -3.41 -3.34 -10.02
N ALA A 278 -2.70 -2.56 -10.83
CA ALA A 278 -1.75 -1.55 -10.36
C ALA A 278 -2.43 -0.55 -9.41
N GLY A 279 -3.68 -0.15 -9.73
CA GLY A 279 -4.50 0.71 -8.90
C GLY A 279 -4.78 0.17 -7.50
N ARG A 280 -4.86 -1.15 -7.36
CA ARG A 280 -5.16 -1.83 -6.10
C ARG A 280 -3.91 -2.21 -5.31
N ARG A 281 -2.79 -2.45 -5.98
CA ARG A 281 -1.57 -3.01 -5.37
C ARG A 281 -0.47 -1.99 -5.15
N ILE A 282 -0.32 -0.97 -6.02
CA ILE A 282 0.75 0.02 -5.89
C ILE A 282 0.33 1.11 -4.91
N GLY A 283 1.15 1.30 -3.86
CA GLY A 283 0.97 2.33 -2.84
C GLY A 283 0.10 1.88 -1.66
N THR A 284 0.10 0.59 -1.35
CA THR A 284 -0.60 0.05 -0.16
C THR A 284 0.10 0.37 1.14
N ALA A 285 1.41 0.63 1.09
CA ALA A 285 2.24 1.01 2.23
C ALA A 285 2.92 2.36 1.99
N LEU A 286 3.17 3.10 3.06
CA LEU A 286 3.94 4.34 3.06
C LEU A 286 5.46 4.03 3.19
N ASP A 287 5.93 3.09 2.38
CA ASP A 287 7.35 2.68 2.32
C ASP A 287 7.84 2.62 0.88
N VAL A 288 8.99 3.23 0.62
CA VAL A 288 9.56 3.35 -0.73
C VAL A 288 9.93 1.98 -1.30
N ALA A 289 10.49 1.09 -0.47
CA ALA A 289 10.91 -0.24 -0.90
C ALA A 289 9.70 -1.12 -1.25
N THR A 290 8.69 -1.12 -0.40
CA THR A 290 7.45 -1.86 -0.63
C THR A 290 6.77 -1.38 -1.91
N THR A 291 6.68 -0.06 -2.13
CA THR A 291 6.10 0.49 -3.36
C THR A 291 6.91 0.10 -4.60
N ALA A 292 8.24 0.04 -4.50
CA ALA A 292 9.10 -0.40 -5.59
C ALA A 292 8.95 -1.90 -5.89
N GLU A 293 8.75 -2.73 -4.88
CA GLU A 293 8.44 -4.16 -5.04
C GLU A 293 7.07 -4.36 -5.67
N GLU A 294 6.05 -3.61 -5.23
CA GLU A 294 4.68 -3.67 -5.75
C GLU A 294 4.60 -3.37 -7.26
N ILE A 295 5.30 -2.34 -7.75
CA ILE A 295 5.32 -2.05 -9.20
C ILE A 295 6.03 -3.16 -9.97
N ALA A 296 7.13 -3.73 -9.45
CA ALA A 296 7.83 -4.81 -10.09
C ALA A 296 6.99 -6.09 -10.13
N GLU A 297 6.20 -6.37 -9.09
CA GLU A 297 5.27 -7.50 -9.04
C GLU A 297 4.10 -7.39 -10.01
N VAL A 298 3.53 -6.21 -10.15
CA VAL A 298 2.42 -5.97 -11.06
C VAL A 298 2.85 -6.10 -12.52
N ALA A 299 4.08 -5.70 -12.85
CA ALA A 299 4.55 -5.68 -14.22
C ALA A 299 5.21 -6.99 -14.68
N VAL A 300 5.62 -7.90 -13.78
CA VAL A 300 6.22 -9.20 -14.11
C VAL A 300 5.21 -10.32 -13.82
N PRO A 301 4.98 -11.30 -14.73
CA PRO A 301 5.64 -11.51 -16.03
C PRO A 301 4.91 -10.90 -17.24
N ASP A 302 3.71 -10.34 -17.05
CA ASP A 302 2.77 -10.09 -18.16
C ASP A 302 3.18 -8.89 -19.02
N PHE A 303 3.83 -7.89 -18.44
CA PHE A 303 4.28 -6.69 -19.15
C PHE A 303 5.76 -6.75 -19.54
N ALA A 304 6.64 -7.19 -18.63
CA ALA A 304 8.09 -7.31 -18.84
C ALA A 304 8.65 -8.62 -18.27
N ALA A 305 9.74 -9.10 -18.83
CA ALA A 305 10.47 -10.26 -18.31
C ALA A 305 11.28 -9.92 -17.06
N THR A 306 11.80 -8.69 -17.00
CA THR A 306 12.51 -8.15 -15.82
C THR A 306 12.13 -6.70 -15.60
N VAL A 307 11.91 -6.35 -14.35
CA VAL A 307 11.66 -4.97 -13.91
C VAL A 307 12.66 -4.61 -12.82
N ARG A 308 13.29 -3.44 -12.97
CA ARG A 308 14.22 -2.86 -11.99
C ARG A 308 13.71 -1.49 -11.60
N VAL A 309 13.71 -1.22 -10.29
CA VAL A 309 13.33 0.09 -9.74
C VAL A 309 14.51 0.65 -8.98
N ASP A 310 15.06 1.72 -9.52
CA ASP A 310 16.21 2.44 -8.96
C ASP A 310 15.75 3.82 -8.53
N VAL A 311 15.93 4.16 -7.25
CA VAL A 311 15.49 5.43 -6.69
C VAL A 311 16.66 6.24 -6.14
N THR A 312 16.49 7.55 -6.06
CA THR A 312 17.53 8.42 -5.46
C THR A 312 17.68 8.11 -3.98
N ARG A 313 18.90 8.27 -3.46
CA ARG A 313 19.16 8.17 -2.01
C ARG A 313 18.21 9.06 -1.21
N ALA A 314 17.99 10.29 -1.68
CA ALA A 314 17.07 11.24 -1.05
C ALA A 314 15.62 10.73 -0.99
N ALA A 315 15.18 9.92 -1.94
CA ALA A 315 13.84 9.31 -1.90
C ALA A 315 13.73 8.29 -0.76
N VAL A 316 14.79 7.51 -0.49
CA VAL A 316 14.81 6.51 0.57
C VAL A 316 15.01 7.15 1.95
N THR A 317 15.90 8.13 2.08
CA THR A 317 16.23 8.75 3.37
C THR A 317 15.25 9.85 3.79
N GLY A 318 14.37 10.28 2.90
CA GLY A 318 13.48 11.43 3.14
C GLY A 318 14.17 12.79 3.05
N GLU A 319 15.45 12.83 2.69
CA GLU A 319 16.19 14.09 2.54
C GLU A 319 15.65 14.93 1.38
N THR A 320 15.83 16.24 1.47
CA THR A 320 15.53 17.14 0.35
C THR A 320 16.57 16.88 -0.73
N ALA A 321 16.15 16.51 -1.94
CA ALA A 321 17.05 16.40 -3.06
C ALA A 321 17.80 17.76 -3.19
N ALA A 322 19.10 17.73 -3.05
CA ALA A 322 19.89 18.91 -3.37
C ALA A 322 19.61 19.25 -4.84
N VAL A 323 19.34 20.52 -5.12
CA VAL A 323 19.20 21.04 -6.48
C VAL A 323 20.57 20.95 -7.13
N GLY A 324 20.97 19.74 -7.54
CA GLY A 324 22.22 19.41 -8.19
C GLY A 324 22.01 18.97 -9.63
N SER A 325 23.06 18.91 -10.40
CA SER A 325 23.03 18.37 -11.75
C SER A 325 22.53 16.92 -11.75
N PRO A 326 21.73 16.46 -12.73
CA PRO A 326 21.33 15.07 -12.86
C PRO A 326 22.47 14.04 -12.83
N ALA A 327 23.70 14.49 -13.09
CA ALA A 327 24.91 13.65 -13.07
C ALA A 327 25.40 13.28 -11.63
N ASP A 328 24.91 13.99 -10.59
CA ASP A 328 25.34 13.78 -9.20
C ASP A 328 24.33 12.97 -8.38
N MET A 329 23.27 12.44 -9.03
CA MET A 329 22.25 11.64 -8.33
C MET A 329 22.73 10.20 -8.11
N SER A 330 23.11 9.87 -6.88
CA SER A 330 23.36 8.46 -6.53
C SER A 330 22.03 7.71 -6.46
N LEU A 331 21.89 6.71 -7.33
CA LEU A 331 20.75 5.82 -7.34
C LEU A 331 21.01 4.58 -6.48
N LEU A 332 19.94 4.06 -5.91
CA LEU A 332 19.93 2.83 -5.13
C LEU A 332 18.93 1.87 -5.78
N ARG A 333 19.31 0.61 -6.01
CA ARG A 333 18.39 -0.42 -6.48
C ARG A 333 17.54 -0.88 -5.31
N VAL A 334 16.26 -0.56 -5.39
CA VAL A 334 15.32 -0.85 -4.31
C VAL A 334 14.51 -2.11 -4.60
N ALA A 335 14.21 -2.37 -5.88
CA ALA A 335 13.55 -3.59 -6.29
C ALA A 335 14.10 -4.10 -7.62
N GLU A 336 14.17 -5.42 -7.76
CA GLU A 336 14.44 -6.14 -9.00
C GLU A 336 13.64 -7.43 -8.99
N ARG A 337 12.88 -7.65 -10.06
CA ARG A 337 12.08 -8.87 -10.23
C ARG A 337 12.20 -9.39 -11.66
N SER A 338 12.36 -10.69 -11.77
CA SER A 338 12.44 -11.39 -13.07
C SER A 338 11.44 -12.53 -13.13
N ALA A 339 10.89 -12.78 -14.31
CA ALA A 339 10.03 -13.92 -14.56
C ALA A 339 10.77 -15.25 -14.32
N PRO A 340 10.10 -16.29 -13.79
CA PRO A 340 10.73 -17.60 -13.60
C PRO A 340 11.28 -18.14 -14.92
N GLY A 341 12.59 -18.35 -15.01
CA GLY A 341 13.26 -18.85 -16.21
C GLY A 341 14.08 -17.83 -17.01
N SER A 342 14.00 -16.55 -16.73
CA SER A 342 14.88 -15.53 -17.31
C SER A 342 16.22 -15.51 -16.55
N GLY A 343 17.12 -16.45 -16.86
CA GLY A 343 18.39 -16.59 -16.15
C GLY A 343 19.40 -15.52 -16.57
N THR A 344 19.55 -14.46 -15.78
CA THR A 344 20.84 -13.77 -15.65
C THR A 344 21.55 -14.35 -14.44
N PRO A 345 22.84 -14.77 -14.54
CA PRO A 345 23.57 -15.25 -13.37
C PRO A 345 23.79 -14.08 -12.40
N ASP A 346 23.39 -14.29 -11.14
CA ASP A 346 23.64 -13.41 -10.01
C ASP A 346 25.15 -13.31 -9.77
N PRO A 347 25.78 -12.13 -9.85
CA PRO A 347 27.17 -11.96 -9.47
C PRO A 347 27.28 -11.59 -7.99
N GLY A 348 27.13 -12.56 -7.09
CA GLY A 348 27.61 -12.38 -5.74
C GLY A 348 26.80 -12.84 -4.56
N LEU A 349 26.61 -14.16 -4.42
CA LEU A 349 26.49 -14.79 -3.10
C LEU A 349 27.32 -16.07 -3.11
N PRO A 350 28.19 -16.33 -2.09
CA PRO A 350 29.00 -17.53 -2.04
C PRO A 350 28.11 -18.75 -1.82
N GLY A 351 28.07 -19.61 -2.82
CA GLY A 351 27.28 -20.82 -2.84
C GLY A 351 27.71 -21.81 -1.76
N ASN A 352 26.73 -22.24 -0.98
CA ASN A 352 26.89 -23.43 -0.15
C ASN A 352 26.63 -24.66 -1.04
N GLY A 353 27.71 -25.33 -1.45
CA GLY A 353 27.68 -26.51 -2.29
C GLY A 353 27.10 -27.70 -1.55
N THR A 354 26.07 -28.30 -2.12
CA THR A 354 25.73 -29.71 -1.87
C THR A 354 25.46 -30.39 -3.21
N THR A 355 26.46 -31.15 -3.65
CA THR A 355 26.32 -32.19 -4.65
C THR A 355 25.42 -33.30 -4.11
N GLY A 356 24.34 -33.60 -4.80
CA GLY A 356 23.47 -34.73 -4.52
C GLY A 356 23.13 -35.46 -5.83
N ASN A 357 23.72 -36.59 -6.03
CA ASN A 357 23.42 -37.52 -7.13
C ASN A 357 22.27 -38.45 -6.69
N GLY A 358 21.41 -38.78 -7.64
CA GLY A 358 20.15 -39.47 -7.47
C GLY A 358 20.17 -40.95 -7.02
N THR A 359 19.01 -41.40 -6.75
CA THR A 359 18.31 -42.63 -7.18
C THR A 359 17.43 -43.19 -6.07
N THR A 360 16.15 -43.27 -6.38
CA THR A 360 15.15 -44.33 -6.07
C THR A 360 15.15 -45.10 -4.72
N GLY A 361 14.01 -45.13 -4.05
CA GLY A 361 13.48 -46.35 -3.43
C GLY A 361 13.03 -46.25 -2.01
N SER A 362 11.69 -46.36 -1.80
CA SER A 362 10.95 -47.09 -0.77
C SER A 362 11.28 -46.91 0.74
N GLY A 363 10.27 -46.55 1.54
CA GLY A 363 10.23 -46.54 2.98
C GLY A 363 10.18 -47.97 3.61
N PRO A 364 9.68 -48.24 4.84
CA PRO A 364 9.61 -47.41 6.05
C PRO A 364 10.25 -48.05 7.29
N THR A 365 10.11 -47.47 8.48
CA THR A 365 10.08 -48.02 9.87
C THR A 365 11.16 -47.56 10.85
N ALA A 366 10.68 -46.87 11.85
CA ALA A 366 10.79 -47.02 13.32
C ALA A 366 12.11 -47.36 14.05
N THR A 367 12.25 -46.65 15.18
CA THR A 367 12.79 -47.01 16.51
C THR A 367 14.13 -46.49 16.97
N ALA A 368 14.07 -45.57 17.94
CA ALA A 368 14.57 -45.67 19.33
C ALA A 368 16.06 -45.66 19.68
N ARG A 369 16.34 -44.85 20.66
CA ARG A 369 17.34 -44.87 21.76
C ARG A 369 18.76 -44.40 21.55
N GLY A 370 19.10 -43.39 22.44
CA GLY A 370 20.42 -42.90 22.77
C GLY A 370 21.22 -43.95 23.66
N PRO A 371 22.22 -43.63 24.53
CA PRO A 371 22.87 -42.35 24.85
C PRO A 371 24.43 -42.47 24.97
N ALA A 372 25.06 -41.43 25.49
CA ALA A 372 26.34 -41.38 26.21
C ALA A 372 27.60 -40.81 25.51
N GLY A 373 28.13 -39.76 26.19
CA GLY A 373 29.38 -39.08 25.96
C GLY A 373 30.61 -39.90 26.44
N PRO A 374 31.72 -39.37 26.95
CA PRO A 374 32.23 -37.96 27.04
C PRO A 374 33.73 -37.84 26.64
N GLY A 375 34.32 -36.64 26.66
CA GLY A 375 35.71 -36.48 27.04
C GLY A 375 36.64 -35.73 26.10
N GLY A 376 37.37 -34.76 26.63
CA GLY A 376 38.70 -34.37 26.17
C GLY A 376 38.88 -32.86 25.93
N THR A 377 39.12 -32.06 26.94
CA THR A 377 40.34 -31.32 27.37
C THR A 377 41.22 -30.66 26.31
N ASN A 378 41.40 -29.37 26.34
CA ASN A 378 42.52 -28.51 26.74
C ASN A 378 42.56 -27.13 26.05
N SER A 379 42.49 -26.13 26.83
CA SER A 379 43.11 -24.85 27.10
C SER A 379 44.25 -24.29 26.23
N PRO A 380 44.71 -23.01 26.45
CA PRO A 380 44.04 -21.71 26.43
C PRO A 380 44.78 -20.70 25.55
N GLY A 381 44.14 -19.65 25.14
CA GLY A 381 44.76 -18.52 24.45
C GLY A 381 44.03 -17.20 24.68
N SER A 382 44.67 -16.37 25.36
CA SER A 382 44.65 -14.95 25.75
C SER A 382 43.62 -13.95 25.12
N PRO A 383 43.41 -12.78 25.78
CA PRO A 383 42.13 -12.06 25.79
C PRO A 383 42.08 -10.96 24.73
N GLY A 384 40.97 -10.87 24.06
CA GLY A 384 40.60 -9.75 23.19
C GLY A 384 39.48 -8.92 23.84
N GLY A 385 39.61 -7.62 23.72
CA GLY A 385 38.85 -6.56 24.38
C GLY A 385 37.33 -6.53 24.15
N PRO A 386 36.62 -5.61 24.82
CA PRO A 386 35.19 -5.72 25.09
C PRO A 386 34.31 -5.55 23.87
N GLY A 387 33.43 -6.52 23.65
CA GLY A 387 32.44 -6.51 22.63
C GLY A 387 31.42 -5.41 22.85
N GLY A 388 31.19 -4.68 21.78
CA GLY A 388 30.13 -3.70 21.69
C GLY A 388 28.76 -4.36 21.77
N THR A 389 27.93 -3.83 22.63
CA THR A 389 26.53 -4.13 22.77
C THR A 389 25.77 -3.81 21.47
N SER A 390 25.21 -4.84 20.82
CA SER A 390 24.30 -4.69 19.69
C SER A 390 22.94 -4.21 20.20
N SER A 391 22.62 -2.97 19.92
CA SER A 391 21.25 -2.44 20.03
C SER A 391 20.32 -3.11 19.05
N PRO A 392 19.09 -3.48 19.42
CA PRO A 392 18.07 -3.94 18.50
C PRO A 392 17.50 -2.72 17.77
N GLY A 393 17.65 -2.65 16.44
CA GLY A 393 17.15 -1.57 15.60
C GLY A 393 18.21 -0.98 14.67
N GLY A 394 19.18 -1.80 14.21
CA GLY A 394 20.13 -1.40 13.20
C GLY A 394 19.43 -1.23 11.84
N PRO A 395 19.79 -0.21 11.04
CA PRO A 395 19.19 0.02 9.74
C PRO A 395 19.38 -1.22 8.85
N ARG A 396 18.28 -1.62 8.15
CA ARG A 396 18.32 -2.59 7.05
C ARG A 396 19.55 -2.32 6.19
N GLN A 397 20.23 -3.37 5.71
CA GLN A 397 21.42 -3.27 4.87
C GLN A 397 21.19 -2.23 3.78
N PRO A 398 22.14 -1.31 3.54
CA PRO A 398 21.96 -0.27 2.55
C PRO A 398 21.75 -0.91 1.17
N TYR A 399 20.72 -0.47 0.46
CA TYR A 399 20.45 -0.87 -0.93
C TYR A 399 21.71 -0.65 -1.76
N PRO A 400 22.04 -1.57 -2.71
CA PRO A 400 23.26 -1.42 -3.50
C PRO A 400 23.18 -0.16 -4.37
N PRO A 401 24.24 0.65 -4.37
CA PRO A 401 24.32 1.79 -5.28
C PRO A 401 24.40 1.32 -6.72
N VAL A 402 23.77 2.05 -7.62
CA VAL A 402 23.75 1.76 -9.05
C VAL A 402 24.30 2.96 -9.82
N ASP A 403 25.33 2.70 -10.62
CA ASP A 403 25.90 3.68 -11.53
C ASP A 403 25.67 3.23 -12.98
N TYR A 404 25.12 4.12 -13.78
CA TYR A 404 24.87 3.86 -15.18
C TYR A 404 25.91 4.53 -16.07
N PRO A 405 26.51 3.79 -17.02
CA PRO A 405 27.48 4.37 -17.95
C PRO A 405 26.89 5.55 -18.71
N PRO A 406 27.69 6.59 -18.99
CA PRO A 406 27.26 7.69 -19.85
C PRO A 406 26.77 7.17 -21.22
N GLY A 407 25.59 7.62 -21.64
CA GLY A 407 24.96 7.20 -22.90
C GLY A 407 24.08 5.95 -22.81
N SER A 408 24.04 5.25 -21.68
CA SER A 408 23.06 4.17 -21.46
C SER A 408 21.62 4.71 -21.50
N PRO A 409 20.61 3.87 -21.79
CA PRO A 409 19.22 4.30 -21.78
C PRO A 409 18.81 4.95 -20.46
N GLN A 410 19.28 4.45 -19.33
CA GLN A 410 19.03 4.98 -18.00
C GLN A 410 19.65 6.38 -17.81
N SER A 411 20.94 6.54 -18.19
CA SER A 411 21.63 7.83 -18.10
C SER A 411 20.97 8.89 -19.00
N ARG A 412 20.50 8.50 -20.19
CA ARG A 412 19.75 9.40 -21.09
C ARG A 412 18.41 9.79 -20.51
N SER A 413 17.68 8.84 -19.92
CA SER A 413 16.38 9.10 -19.26
C SER A 413 16.55 10.07 -18.10
N LEU A 414 17.56 9.88 -17.24
CA LEU A 414 17.87 10.82 -16.16
C LEU A 414 18.19 12.22 -16.65
N SER A 415 19.03 12.33 -17.69
CA SER A 415 19.48 13.64 -18.20
C SER A 415 18.40 14.40 -18.96
N SER A 416 17.55 13.68 -19.72
CA SER A 416 16.46 14.30 -20.50
C SER A 416 15.18 14.47 -19.67
N GLY A 417 15.03 13.74 -18.58
CA GLY A 417 13.78 13.65 -17.84
C GLY A 417 12.65 12.96 -18.62
N GLY A 418 12.95 12.29 -19.72
CA GLY A 418 12.01 11.62 -20.62
C GLY A 418 12.17 10.10 -20.60
N LEU A 419 11.16 9.40 -21.10
CA LEU A 419 11.26 7.97 -21.33
C LEU A 419 12.26 7.66 -22.47
N VAL A 420 12.91 6.52 -22.40
CA VAL A 420 13.84 6.03 -23.43
C VAL A 420 13.48 4.58 -23.75
N LEU A 421 13.24 4.31 -25.04
CA LEU A 421 13.00 2.97 -25.56
C LEU A 421 14.17 2.58 -26.48
N GLU A 422 14.81 1.47 -26.21
CA GLU A 422 15.94 0.92 -26.99
C GLU A 422 16.00 -0.60 -26.88
N GLU A 423 16.03 -1.30 -28.00
CA GLU A 423 16.27 -2.76 -28.12
C GLU A 423 15.57 -3.63 -27.06
N GLY A 424 14.25 -3.42 -26.83
CA GLY A 424 13.49 -4.20 -25.86
C GLY A 424 13.60 -3.75 -24.40
N THR A 425 14.39 -2.71 -24.14
CA THR A 425 14.48 -2.04 -22.85
C THR A 425 13.72 -0.72 -22.89
N LEU A 426 12.77 -0.56 -21.98
CA LEU A 426 12.01 0.67 -21.78
C LEU A 426 12.38 1.25 -20.42
N VAL A 427 12.92 2.47 -20.42
CA VAL A 427 13.29 3.19 -19.19
C VAL A 427 12.34 4.37 -19.01
N VAL A 428 11.67 4.42 -17.87
CA VAL A 428 10.70 5.46 -17.54
C VAL A 428 11.13 6.16 -16.24
N PRO A 429 11.28 7.50 -16.25
CA PRO A 429 11.65 8.22 -15.04
C PRO A 429 10.46 8.36 -14.08
N LEU A 430 10.72 8.15 -12.79
CA LEU A 430 9.78 8.41 -11.70
C LEU A 430 9.77 9.91 -11.41
N ARG A 431 8.78 10.62 -11.94
CA ARG A 431 8.72 12.10 -11.88
C ARG A 431 7.58 12.60 -11.02
N THR A 432 7.88 13.62 -10.23
CA THR A 432 6.88 14.43 -9.53
C THR A 432 7.12 15.91 -9.79
N GLY A 433 6.26 16.80 -9.32
CA GLY A 433 6.47 18.24 -9.41
C GLY A 433 7.75 18.74 -8.76
N GLY A 434 8.40 17.95 -7.94
CA GLY A 434 9.67 18.23 -7.25
C GLY A 434 10.92 17.70 -7.95
N GLY A 435 10.79 17.01 -9.09
CA GLY A 435 11.93 16.47 -9.84
C GLY A 435 11.85 14.97 -10.10
N ILE A 436 12.99 14.37 -10.43
CA ILE A 436 13.14 12.94 -10.68
C ILE A 436 13.48 12.23 -9.36
N LEU A 437 12.64 11.26 -8.97
CA LEU A 437 12.84 10.43 -7.78
C LEU A 437 13.62 9.16 -8.09
N GLY A 438 13.66 8.73 -9.35
CA GLY A 438 14.30 7.50 -9.76
C GLY A 438 13.92 7.08 -11.17
N LEU A 439 14.13 5.80 -11.48
CA LEU A 439 13.85 5.17 -12.76
C LEU A 439 13.15 3.83 -12.55
N VAL A 440 12.27 3.46 -13.48
CA VAL A 440 11.83 2.10 -13.68
C VAL A 440 12.35 1.62 -15.03
N THR A 441 13.03 0.50 -15.03
CA THR A 441 13.51 -0.16 -16.25
C THR A 441 12.73 -1.44 -16.48
N PHE A 442 12.05 -1.54 -17.62
CA PHE A 442 11.31 -2.70 -18.08
C PHE A 442 12.11 -3.37 -19.19
N ASP A 443 12.49 -4.63 -19.02
CA ASP A 443 13.23 -5.41 -20.01
C ASP A 443 12.38 -6.59 -20.48
N ARG A 444 12.26 -6.76 -21.80
CA ARG A 444 11.60 -7.91 -22.42
C ARG A 444 12.53 -9.08 -22.70
N GLY A 445 13.81 -8.97 -22.45
CA GLY A 445 14.84 -10.01 -22.50
C GLY A 445 14.66 -11.14 -23.54
N GLU A 446 15.74 -11.68 -24.07
CA GLU A 446 15.74 -12.86 -24.95
C GLU A 446 15.56 -14.21 -24.21
N GLY A 447 14.84 -14.22 -23.07
CA GLY A 447 14.69 -15.42 -22.24
C GLY A 447 13.65 -16.42 -22.78
N PRO A 448 13.83 -17.76 -22.59
CA PRO A 448 12.81 -18.75 -22.89
C PRO A 448 11.56 -18.52 -22.03
N ASP A 449 10.38 -18.73 -22.62
CA ASP A 449 9.11 -18.66 -21.91
C ASP A 449 9.02 -19.72 -20.79
N ALA A 450 8.04 -19.58 -19.88
CA ALA A 450 7.80 -20.52 -18.76
C ALA A 450 7.57 -21.99 -19.22
N SER A 451 7.48 -22.26 -20.52
CA SER A 451 7.36 -23.58 -21.13
C SER A 451 8.68 -24.14 -21.64
N GLY A 452 9.80 -23.42 -21.49
CA GLY A 452 11.14 -23.86 -21.97
C GLY A 452 11.30 -23.77 -23.49
N ARG A 453 10.40 -23.09 -24.19
CA ARG A 453 10.53 -22.74 -25.58
C ARG A 453 11.28 -21.43 -25.68
N THR A 454 12.37 -21.39 -26.40
CA THR A 454 12.94 -20.15 -26.91
C THR A 454 11.82 -19.39 -27.60
N PRO A 455 11.58 -18.10 -27.27
CA PRO A 455 10.62 -17.30 -28.02
C PRO A 455 10.98 -17.42 -29.48
N GLY A 456 10.02 -17.86 -30.30
CA GLY A 456 10.17 -17.76 -31.75
C GLY A 456 10.50 -16.29 -32.08
N PRO A 457 11.03 -15.99 -33.26
CA PRO A 457 11.44 -14.64 -33.67
C PRO A 457 10.32 -13.57 -33.61
N ASP A 458 9.21 -13.88 -33.00
CA ASP A 458 7.90 -13.23 -33.19
C ASP A 458 7.24 -12.65 -31.93
N ARG A 459 7.82 -12.76 -30.73
CA ARG A 459 7.42 -11.88 -29.67
C ARG A 459 8.12 -10.55 -29.93
N ALA A 460 7.37 -9.53 -30.33
CA ALA A 460 7.93 -8.22 -30.64
C ALA A 460 8.88 -7.82 -29.50
N THR A 461 10.17 -7.83 -29.79
CA THR A 461 11.22 -7.42 -28.84
C THR A 461 11.11 -5.97 -28.45
N THR A 462 10.16 -5.24 -29.04
CA THR A 462 9.93 -3.82 -28.83
C THR A 462 8.56 -3.56 -28.23
N PHE A 463 8.47 -2.60 -27.34
CA PHE A 463 7.20 -2.09 -26.79
C PHE A 463 6.45 -1.28 -27.82
N ASP A 464 5.14 -1.49 -27.96
CA ASP A 464 4.29 -0.65 -28.80
C ASP A 464 3.93 0.68 -28.11
N ASN A 465 3.39 1.65 -28.87
CA ASN A 465 3.05 2.95 -28.31
C ASN A 465 2.06 2.89 -27.14
N GLY A 466 1.16 1.92 -27.14
CA GLY A 466 0.20 1.77 -26.04
C GLY A 466 0.83 1.14 -24.80
N GLU A 467 1.80 0.27 -24.96
CA GLU A 467 2.58 -0.31 -23.87
C GLU A 467 3.53 0.73 -23.27
N VAL A 468 4.11 1.60 -24.10
CA VAL A 468 4.90 2.74 -23.64
C VAL A 468 4.04 3.69 -22.79
N ALA A 469 2.82 3.99 -23.25
CA ALA A 469 1.88 4.82 -22.46
C ALA A 469 1.47 4.14 -21.14
N LEU A 470 1.28 2.82 -21.15
CA LEU A 470 0.99 2.04 -19.95
C LEU A 470 2.15 2.08 -18.94
N ALA A 471 3.39 1.93 -19.41
CA ALA A 471 4.58 2.03 -18.56
C ALA A 471 4.73 3.42 -17.94
N ASP A 472 4.45 4.48 -18.69
CA ASP A 472 4.47 5.86 -18.19
C ASP A 472 3.42 6.08 -17.10
N GLU A 473 2.21 5.54 -17.28
CA GLU A 473 1.14 5.60 -16.26
C GLU A 473 1.50 4.82 -14.98
N LEU A 474 2.05 3.60 -15.12
CA LEU A 474 2.52 2.82 -13.98
C LEU A 474 3.64 3.54 -13.21
N ALA A 475 4.60 4.11 -13.93
CA ALA A 475 5.68 4.88 -13.34
C ALA A 475 5.20 6.17 -12.69
N ALA A 476 4.26 6.89 -13.31
CA ALA A 476 3.66 8.10 -12.75
C ALA A 476 2.95 7.79 -11.43
N ARG A 477 2.18 6.70 -11.37
CA ARG A 477 1.52 6.24 -10.15
C ARG A 477 2.54 5.88 -9.07
N ALA A 478 3.55 5.08 -9.40
CA ALA A 478 4.61 4.72 -8.47
C ALA A 478 5.36 5.96 -7.96
N ALA A 479 5.61 6.94 -8.83
CA ALA A 479 6.26 8.19 -8.45
C ALA A 479 5.48 8.97 -7.39
N VAL A 480 4.14 9.06 -7.52
CA VAL A 480 3.28 9.69 -6.52
C VAL A 480 3.34 8.94 -5.18
N CYS A 481 3.24 7.61 -5.21
CA CYS A 481 3.30 6.79 -3.99
C CYS A 481 4.68 6.87 -3.31
N ILE A 482 5.77 6.83 -4.08
CA ILE A 482 7.14 7.00 -3.58
C ILE A 482 7.35 8.41 -3.00
N ASP A 483 6.81 9.48 -3.62
CA ASP A 483 6.91 10.83 -3.07
C ASP A 483 6.14 10.97 -1.75
N ASN A 484 4.98 10.36 -1.65
CA ASN A 484 4.21 10.29 -0.41
C ASN A 484 4.99 9.53 0.68
N ALA A 485 5.55 8.37 0.36
CA ALA A 485 6.39 7.60 1.29
C ALA A 485 7.64 8.38 1.72
N ARG A 486 8.29 9.09 0.80
CA ARG A 486 9.43 9.98 1.09
C ARG A 486 9.06 11.10 2.04
N ARG A 487 7.93 11.78 1.80
CA ARG A 487 7.43 12.85 2.67
C ARG A 487 7.14 12.31 4.06
N TYR A 488 6.46 11.19 4.13
CA TYR A 488 6.20 10.51 5.40
C TYR A 488 7.48 10.17 6.17
N THR A 489 8.47 9.56 5.50
CA THR A 489 9.77 9.23 6.11
C THR A 489 10.48 10.49 6.63
N ARG A 490 10.41 11.59 5.87
CA ARG A 490 11.00 12.87 6.28
C ARG A 490 10.33 13.44 7.52
N GLU A 491 9.01 13.50 7.53
CA GLU A 491 8.24 14.00 8.67
C GLU A 491 8.50 13.15 9.91
N ARG A 492 8.44 11.82 9.77
CA ARG A 492 8.73 10.89 10.86
C ARG A 492 10.17 11.05 11.39
N THR A 493 11.16 11.18 10.51
CA THR A 493 12.57 11.35 10.92
C THR A 493 12.77 12.69 11.64
N ALA A 494 12.19 13.78 11.13
CA ALA A 494 12.25 15.08 11.76
C ALA A 494 11.57 15.07 13.14
N SER A 495 10.43 14.43 13.24
CA SER A 495 9.65 14.27 14.45
C SER A 495 10.39 13.48 15.51
N LEU A 496 10.94 12.32 15.16
CA LEU A 496 11.77 11.50 16.07
C LEU A 496 13.05 12.24 16.52
N ALA A 497 13.66 13.03 15.63
CA ALA A 497 14.83 13.84 15.99
C ALA A 497 14.47 14.93 17.00
N LEU A 498 13.34 15.60 16.82
CA LEU A 498 12.82 16.58 17.78
C LEU A 498 12.52 15.95 19.13
N GLN A 499 11.80 14.84 19.14
CA GLN A 499 11.46 14.11 20.37
C GLN A 499 12.74 13.69 21.14
N ARG A 500 13.74 13.15 20.44
CA ARG A 500 15.04 12.82 21.07
C ARG A 500 15.73 14.02 21.71
N GLN A 501 15.58 15.22 21.12
CA GLN A 501 16.12 16.45 21.71
C GLN A 501 15.33 16.91 22.94
N LEU A 502 14.02 16.64 22.97
CA LEU A 502 13.15 17.03 24.09
C LEU A 502 13.25 16.08 25.29
N LEU A 503 13.61 14.82 25.10
CA LEU A 503 13.80 13.84 26.15
C LEU A 503 15.24 13.90 26.73
N PRO A 504 15.45 13.49 28.01
CA PRO A 504 16.78 13.49 28.60
C PRO A 504 17.67 12.43 27.93
N HIS A 505 18.77 12.86 27.30
CA HIS A 505 19.76 11.93 26.72
C HIS A 505 20.51 11.14 27.80
N HIS A 506 20.74 11.76 28.94
CA HIS A 506 21.38 11.15 30.13
C HIS A 506 20.76 11.75 31.39
N LEU A 507 20.35 10.88 32.28
CA LEU A 507 19.95 11.31 33.61
C LEU A 507 21.22 11.69 34.41
N PRO A 508 21.22 12.86 35.06
CA PRO A 508 22.38 13.24 35.86
C PRO A 508 22.59 12.22 37.01
N PRO A 509 23.78 11.68 37.19
CA PRO A 509 24.03 10.73 38.27
C PRO A 509 23.69 11.38 39.62
N GLN A 510 22.93 10.69 40.47
CA GLN A 510 22.45 11.17 41.75
C GLN A 510 23.03 10.30 42.86
N SER A 511 23.41 10.92 43.97
CA SER A 511 23.85 10.18 45.18
C SER A 511 22.64 9.62 45.93
N ALA A 512 21.53 10.32 45.89
CA ALA A 512 20.28 9.99 46.56
C ALA A 512 19.57 8.75 45.99
N VAL A 513 19.75 8.48 44.72
CA VAL A 513 19.03 7.46 43.99
C VAL A 513 19.88 6.80 42.91
N GLU A 514 19.51 5.59 42.54
CA GLU A 514 19.94 4.89 41.34
C GLU A 514 18.75 4.87 40.37
N THR A 515 18.95 5.13 39.11
CA THR A 515 17.85 5.28 38.12
C THR A 515 18.09 4.45 36.89
N ALA A 516 17.04 3.88 36.36
CA ALA A 516 16.96 3.29 35.01
C ALA A 516 15.65 3.72 34.36
N TYR A 517 15.63 3.75 33.06
CA TYR A 517 14.43 4.18 32.32
C TYR A 517 14.28 3.48 30.96
N ARG A 518 13.06 3.41 30.48
CA ARG A 518 12.73 3.05 29.11
C ARG A 518 11.69 4.03 28.57
N TYR A 519 11.83 4.32 27.30
CA TYR A 519 10.87 5.10 26.53
C TYR A 519 10.56 4.36 25.22
N LEU A 520 9.29 4.12 24.96
CA LEU A 520 8.80 3.44 23.77
C LEU A 520 7.86 4.41 23.06
N PRO A 521 8.25 4.91 21.88
CA PRO A 521 7.34 5.72 21.08
C PRO A 521 6.20 4.86 20.52
N ALA A 522 5.01 5.43 20.39
CA ALA A 522 3.88 4.81 19.71
C ALA A 522 4.24 4.42 18.27
N ASP A 523 3.66 3.32 17.79
CA ASP A 523 3.83 2.88 16.38
C ASP A 523 2.87 3.64 15.45
N ASP A 524 2.53 4.87 15.77
CA ASP A 524 1.65 5.71 14.99
C ASP A 524 2.40 6.47 13.87
N VAL A 525 1.61 6.86 12.86
CA VAL A 525 2.03 7.56 11.63
C VAL A 525 2.87 8.81 11.90
N THR A 526 2.63 9.50 13.03
CA THR A 526 3.33 10.74 13.37
C THR A 526 4.61 10.55 14.17
N GLY A 527 4.77 9.42 14.88
CA GLY A 527 6.00 9.01 15.56
C GLY A 527 6.52 9.95 16.66
N VAL A 528 5.73 10.93 17.10
CA VAL A 528 6.07 11.88 18.16
C VAL A 528 5.02 11.84 19.23
N GLY A 529 5.44 11.52 20.44
CA GLY A 529 4.58 11.38 21.57
C GLY A 529 4.54 12.55 22.55
N GLY A 530 3.54 12.47 23.42
CA GLY A 530 3.29 13.41 24.53
C GLY A 530 3.99 13.06 25.83
N ASP A 531 4.47 11.84 25.96
CA ASP A 531 5.06 11.30 27.19
C ASP A 531 6.44 11.87 27.51
N TRP A 532 6.69 12.14 28.77
CA TRP A 532 8.00 12.56 29.24
C TRP A 532 8.30 12.07 30.66
N PHE A 533 9.56 12.05 31.00
CA PHE A 533 10.06 11.88 32.36
C PHE A 533 11.31 12.71 32.59
N ASP A 534 11.63 12.98 33.86
CA ASP A 534 12.88 13.65 34.23
C ASP A 534 13.33 13.33 35.65
N VAL A 535 14.62 13.49 35.89
CA VAL A 535 15.28 13.40 37.21
C VAL A 535 16.02 14.67 37.45
N ILE A 536 15.56 15.46 38.43
CA ILE A 536 15.96 16.84 38.63
C ILE A 536 16.75 16.93 39.94
N PRO A 537 18.07 17.27 39.89
CA PRO A 537 18.83 17.58 41.12
C PRO A 537 18.23 18.81 41.81
N LEU A 538 17.83 18.65 43.05
CA LEU A 538 17.34 19.73 43.90
C LEU A 538 18.38 20.15 44.91
N SER A 539 18.03 21.20 45.71
CA SER A 539 18.88 21.64 46.78
C SER A 539 19.09 20.59 47.87
N GLY A 540 20.20 20.57 48.50
CA GLY A 540 20.46 19.76 49.69
C GLY A 540 20.41 18.25 49.44
N THR A 541 20.89 17.75 48.31
CA THR A 541 20.91 16.36 47.88
C THR A 541 19.54 15.70 47.58
N ARG A 542 18.47 16.49 47.66
CA ARG A 542 17.15 16.02 47.27
C ARG A 542 17.06 15.83 45.76
N VAL A 543 16.12 15.00 45.33
CA VAL A 543 15.87 14.72 43.93
C VAL A 543 14.40 14.85 43.60
N GLY A 544 14.11 15.63 42.56
CA GLY A 544 12.78 15.68 41.92
C GLY A 544 12.68 14.63 40.87
N LEU A 545 11.56 13.92 40.87
CA LEU A 545 11.20 12.87 39.93
C LEU A 545 9.90 13.27 39.25
N VAL A 546 9.84 13.23 37.95
CA VAL A 546 8.61 13.58 37.22
C VAL A 546 8.35 12.60 36.11
N VAL A 547 7.10 12.29 35.88
CA VAL A 547 6.55 11.62 34.72
C VAL A 547 5.27 12.33 34.34
N GLY A 548 4.97 12.42 33.07
CA GLY A 548 3.74 13.02 32.57
C GLY A 548 3.43 12.61 31.15
N ASP A 549 2.22 12.90 30.74
CA ASP A 549 1.71 12.65 29.41
C ASP A 549 0.85 13.82 28.93
N VAL A 550 0.98 14.23 27.68
CA VAL A 550 0.18 15.24 27.01
C VAL A 550 -0.87 14.57 26.14
N VAL A 551 -2.13 14.89 26.35
CA VAL A 551 -3.23 14.32 25.57
C VAL A 551 -3.01 14.54 24.06
N GLY A 552 -3.02 13.44 23.30
CA GLY A 552 -2.82 13.43 21.86
C GLY A 552 -1.38 13.18 21.45
N HIS A 553 -1.14 13.12 20.12
CA HIS A 553 0.15 12.77 19.53
C HIS A 553 0.56 13.78 18.46
N GLY A 554 1.82 13.73 18.06
CA GLY A 554 2.37 14.56 17.01
C GLY A 554 3.11 15.81 17.54
N LEU A 555 3.47 16.68 16.59
CA LEU A 555 4.34 17.83 16.84
C LEU A 555 3.82 18.77 17.92
N GLN A 556 2.51 18.93 18.02
CA GLN A 556 1.86 19.83 18.96
C GLN A 556 1.92 19.30 20.40
N ALA A 557 1.68 17.98 20.58
CA ALA A 557 1.85 17.32 21.87
C ALA A 557 3.31 17.40 22.35
N ALA A 558 4.28 17.11 21.46
CA ALA A 558 5.70 17.23 21.78
C ALA A 558 6.14 18.66 22.14
N ALA A 559 5.63 19.66 21.44
CA ALA A 559 5.94 21.06 21.78
C ALA A 559 5.39 21.43 23.17
N THR A 560 4.18 20.98 23.53
CA THR A 560 3.59 21.16 24.85
C THR A 560 4.37 20.39 25.92
N MET A 561 4.73 19.14 25.65
CA MET A 561 5.59 18.31 26.48
C MET A 561 6.93 19.03 26.80
N GLY A 562 7.58 19.56 25.76
CA GLY A 562 8.84 20.30 25.91
C GLY A 562 8.71 21.55 26.80
N ARG A 563 7.58 22.31 26.66
CA ARG A 563 7.26 23.44 27.52
C ARG A 563 7.03 23.00 28.97
N LEU A 564 6.22 21.98 29.18
CA LEU A 564 5.91 21.46 30.51
C LEU A 564 7.17 20.95 31.21
N ARG A 565 7.96 20.14 30.55
CA ARG A 565 9.21 19.62 31.10
C ARG A 565 10.17 20.74 31.51
N THR A 566 10.32 21.76 30.66
CA THR A 566 11.18 22.91 30.98
C THR A 566 10.64 23.69 32.16
N SER A 567 9.31 23.90 32.24
CA SER A 567 8.67 24.59 33.33
C SER A 567 8.77 23.84 34.67
N VAL A 568 8.59 22.49 34.62
CA VAL A 568 8.81 21.64 35.79
C VAL A 568 10.23 21.81 36.32
N ARG A 569 11.24 21.78 35.43
CA ARG A 569 12.66 21.99 35.85
C ARG A 569 12.86 23.36 36.48
N ALA A 570 12.30 24.41 35.90
CA ALA A 570 12.42 25.76 36.43
C ALA A 570 11.78 25.91 37.81
N PHE A 571 10.55 25.41 37.97
CA PHE A 571 9.82 25.48 39.25
C PHE A 571 10.43 24.57 40.32
N ALA A 572 10.92 23.39 39.93
CA ALA A 572 11.64 22.48 40.83
C ALA A 572 12.89 23.13 41.40
N GLN A 573 13.64 23.91 40.60
CA GLN A 573 14.85 24.63 41.07
C GLN A 573 14.52 25.78 42.06
N LEU A 574 13.24 26.24 42.10
CA LEU A 574 12.75 27.17 43.11
C LEU A 574 12.36 26.46 44.39
N ASP A 575 12.57 25.16 44.50
CA ASP A 575 12.25 24.32 45.66
C ASP A 575 10.74 24.38 46.07
N MET A 576 9.88 24.52 45.07
CA MET A 576 8.39 24.52 45.31
C MET A 576 7.94 23.14 45.80
N ALA A 577 6.93 23.13 46.65
CA ALA A 577 6.24 21.91 47.05
C ALA A 577 5.52 21.29 45.85
N PRO A 578 5.34 19.93 45.79
CA PRO A 578 4.75 19.26 44.65
C PRO A 578 3.34 19.80 44.25
N ASP A 579 2.50 20.07 45.20
CA ASP A 579 1.16 20.65 45.00
C ASP A 579 1.22 22.07 44.42
N GLU A 580 2.15 22.90 44.94
CA GLU A 580 2.35 24.26 44.43
C GLU A 580 2.92 24.23 42.99
N LEU A 581 3.87 23.34 42.72
CA LEU A 581 4.45 23.16 41.38
C LEU A 581 3.36 22.79 40.36
N LEU A 582 2.52 21.79 40.68
CA LEU A 582 1.42 21.40 39.81
C LEU A 582 0.41 22.52 39.56
N THR A 583 0.11 23.32 40.64
CA THR A 583 -0.76 24.48 40.50
C THR A 583 -0.18 25.51 39.51
N ARG A 584 1.12 25.77 39.59
CA ARG A 584 1.77 26.68 38.61
C ARG A 584 1.81 26.13 37.20
N LEU A 585 1.94 24.81 37.04
CA LEU A 585 1.83 24.17 35.74
C LEU A 585 0.43 24.26 35.17
N ASP A 586 -0.60 24.07 35.98
CA ASP A 586 -2.00 24.19 35.58
C ASP A 586 -2.30 25.61 35.06
N ASP A 587 -1.86 26.64 35.81
CA ASP A 587 -1.95 28.06 35.39
C ASP A 587 -1.27 28.27 34.02
N LEU A 588 -0.12 27.63 33.78
CA LEU A 588 0.64 27.77 32.52
C LEU A 588 -0.06 27.11 31.33
N VAL A 589 -0.70 25.97 31.54
CA VAL A 589 -1.44 25.23 30.49
C VAL A 589 -2.75 25.91 30.17
N GLY A 590 -3.44 26.42 31.17
CA GLY A 590 -4.76 27.10 31.05
C GLY A 590 -4.71 28.50 30.43
N GLN A 591 -3.53 29.09 30.19
CA GLN A 591 -3.44 30.40 29.54
C GLN A 591 -3.67 30.26 28.02
N PRO A 592 -4.68 30.94 27.45
CA PRO A 592 -4.91 30.94 26.01
C PRO A 592 -3.70 31.55 25.29
N ALA A 593 -3.34 30.97 24.15
CA ALA A 593 -2.22 31.40 23.30
C ALA A 593 -2.53 32.72 22.53
N GLU A 594 -3.16 33.71 23.17
CA GLU A 594 -3.59 34.96 22.51
C GLU A 594 -2.44 35.89 22.09
N ASP A 595 -1.23 35.73 22.62
CA ASP A 595 -0.13 36.66 22.37
C ASP A 595 0.75 36.33 21.14
N TRP A 596 0.48 35.28 20.39
CA TRP A 596 1.36 34.86 19.27
C TRP A 596 0.71 35.00 17.88
N SER A 597 -0.59 35.31 17.78
CA SER A 597 -1.29 35.42 16.50
C SER A 597 -0.97 36.69 15.71
N ASP A 598 -0.48 37.76 16.39
CA ASP A 598 -0.17 39.04 15.72
C ASP A 598 1.17 39.07 14.97
N ALA A 599 2.05 38.10 15.15
CA ALA A 599 3.39 38.12 14.55
C ALA A 599 3.52 37.39 13.21
N CYS A 600 2.57 36.53 12.84
CA CYS A 600 2.57 35.78 11.58
C CYS A 600 1.22 35.90 10.90
N GLY A 601 1.06 36.87 10.02
CA GLY A 601 -0.17 37.21 9.26
C GLY A 601 -0.66 36.11 8.31
N GLY A 602 -0.98 34.94 8.84
CA GLY A 602 -1.63 33.85 8.14
C GLY A 602 -2.77 33.34 9.01
N ALA A 603 -3.98 33.21 8.44
CA ALA A 603 -5.12 32.57 9.07
C ALA A 603 -4.76 31.12 9.40
N VAL A 604 -4.19 30.90 10.57
CA VAL A 604 -4.14 29.58 11.22
C VAL A 604 -5.52 29.40 11.84
N GLU A 605 -6.26 28.40 11.38
CA GLU A 605 -7.49 27.97 12.04
C GLU A 605 -7.12 27.70 13.50
N THR A 606 -7.60 28.56 14.39
CA THR A 606 -7.51 28.41 15.84
C THR A 606 -8.37 27.20 16.20
N TYR A 607 -7.78 26.01 16.15
CA TYR A 607 -8.32 24.88 16.88
C TYR A 607 -8.08 25.16 18.37
N ASP A 608 -9.12 25.58 19.04
CA ASP A 608 -9.24 25.76 20.49
C ASP A 608 -9.20 24.34 21.13
N VAL A 609 -8.04 23.69 21.06
CA VAL A 609 -7.82 22.44 21.78
C VAL A 609 -7.12 22.83 23.07
N THR A 610 -7.88 22.90 24.14
CA THR A 610 -7.37 22.84 25.51
C THR A 610 -6.59 21.53 25.62
N THR A 611 -5.28 21.57 25.38
CA THR A 611 -4.40 20.40 25.44
C THR A 611 -4.22 20.05 26.90
N GLY A 612 -5.01 19.12 27.42
CA GLY A 612 -4.85 18.60 28.77
C GLY A 612 -3.54 17.80 28.87
N ALA A 613 -2.97 17.76 30.07
CA ALA A 613 -1.82 16.90 30.35
C ALA A 613 -1.96 16.23 31.71
N THR A 614 -1.39 15.05 31.85
CA THR A 614 -1.26 14.37 33.14
C THR A 614 0.16 14.51 33.66
N CYS A 615 0.35 14.61 34.99
CA CYS A 615 1.66 14.76 35.59
C CYS A 615 1.70 14.20 37.00
N LEU A 616 2.75 13.47 37.31
CA LEU A 616 3.14 13.07 38.68
C LEU A 616 4.50 13.68 38.99
N TYR A 617 4.57 14.45 40.06
CA TYR A 617 5.83 15.01 40.56
C TYR A 617 6.10 14.57 42.00
N ALA A 618 7.30 14.04 42.24
CA ALA A 618 7.73 13.53 43.51
C ALA A 618 9.07 14.12 43.91
N VAL A 619 9.26 14.46 45.18
CA VAL A 619 10.52 14.96 45.78
C VAL A 619 10.97 13.98 46.84
N TYR A 620 12.11 13.32 46.61
CA TYR A 620 12.76 12.41 47.59
C TYR A 620 13.92 13.11 48.32
N ASP A 621 13.89 13.05 49.62
CA ASP A 621 14.99 13.50 50.51
C ASP A 621 15.72 12.30 51.11
N PRO A 622 16.99 12.06 50.73
CA PRO A 622 17.77 10.92 51.20
C PRO A 622 18.22 11.03 52.69
N VAL A 623 18.13 12.21 53.29
CA VAL A 623 18.47 12.45 54.69
C VAL A 623 17.30 12.07 55.58
N SER A 624 16.10 12.62 55.32
CA SER A 624 14.89 12.23 56.06
C SER A 624 14.28 10.91 55.59
N ARG A 625 14.64 10.44 54.40
CA ARG A 625 14.07 9.26 53.70
C ARG A 625 12.59 9.41 53.40
N ARG A 626 12.11 10.62 53.22
CA ARG A 626 10.74 10.97 52.93
C ARG A 626 10.60 11.31 51.43
N CYS A 627 9.50 10.91 50.90
CA CYS A 627 9.07 11.32 49.56
C CYS A 627 7.72 12.05 49.61
N VAL A 628 7.74 13.28 49.16
CA VAL A 628 6.52 14.09 49.03
C VAL A 628 6.11 14.08 47.56
N MET A 629 4.88 13.75 47.26
CA MET A 629 4.42 13.65 45.87
C MET A 629 2.99 14.20 45.69
N ALA A 630 2.73 14.70 44.50
CA ALA A 630 1.40 15.13 44.04
C ALA A 630 1.18 14.71 42.61
N ARG A 631 -0.09 14.50 42.22
CA ARG A 631 -0.45 14.11 40.83
C ARG A 631 -1.60 14.97 40.28
N ALA A 632 -1.49 15.23 38.99
CA ALA A 632 -2.52 15.93 38.20
C ALA A 632 -3.04 14.94 37.14
N GLY A 633 -4.15 14.26 37.41
CA GLY A 633 -4.76 13.28 36.49
C GLY A 633 -3.94 12.01 36.19
N HIS A 634 -2.72 11.91 36.70
CA HIS A 634 -1.79 10.83 36.40
C HIS A 634 -1.96 9.59 37.30
N LEU A 635 -1.51 8.41 36.83
CA LEU A 635 -1.51 7.20 37.60
C LEU A 635 -0.60 7.31 38.85
N PRO A 636 -0.92 6.66 40.00
CA PRO A 636 -0.03 6.63 41.13
C PRO A 636 1.22 5.80 40.85
N PRO A 637 2.37 6.10 41.47
CA PRO A 637 3.56 5.31 41.26
C PRO A 637 3.45 3.94 41.96
N ALA A 638 4.19 2.94 41.48
CA ALA A 638 4.38 1.71 42.22
C ALA A 638 5.55 1.87 43.21
N VAL A 639 5.33 1.49 44.45
CA VAL A 639 6.32 1.49 45.53
C VAL A 639 6.65 0.06 45.93
N VAL A 640 7.92 -0.33 45.83
CA VAL A 640 8.39 -1.64 46.27
C VAL A 640 9.25 -1.45 47.50
N GLY A 641 8.79 -1.98 48.62
CA GLY A 641 9.55 -1.93 49.87
C GLY A 641 10.82 -2.80 49.86
N PRO A 642 11.69 -2.64 50.87
CA PRO A 642 12.90 -3.44 50.96
C PRO A 642 12.66 -4.94 51.11
N GLY A 643 11.45 -5.38 51.49
CA GLY A 643 11.01 -6.76 51.55
C GLY A 643 10.58 -7.35 50.20
N GLY A 644 10.36 -6.51 49.18
CA GLY A 644 9.81 -6.91 47.89
C GLY A 644 8.29 -6.80 47.80
N GLU A 645 7.65 -6.25 48.84
CA GLU A 645 6.21 -5.92 48.83
C GLU A 645 5.94 -4.73 47.87
N VAL A 646 5.00 -4.94 46.96
CA VAL A 646 4.60 -3.91 45.99
C VAL A 646 3.28 -3.28 46.44
N SER A 647 3.23 -1.97 46.44
CA SER A 647 2.03 -1.19 46.79
C SER A 647 1.87 0.00 45.85
N PHE A 648 0.63 0.41 45.63
CA PHE A 648 0.28 1.64 44.94
C PHE A 648 -0.32 2.58 46.00
N PRO A 649 0.38 3.66 46.37
CA PRO A 649 -0.12 4.56 47.40
C PRO A 649 -1.43 5.24 46.94
N ASP A 650 -2.38 5.39 47.88
CA ASP A 650 -3.64 6.10 47.63
C ASP A 650 -3.40 7.62 47.62
N LEU A 651 -2.70 8.06 46.58
CA LEU A 651 -2.33 9.45 46.36
C LEU A 651 -3.58 10.25 45.92
N PRO A 652 -3.88 11.39 46.54
CA PRO A 652 -5.01 12.25 46.14
C PRO A 652 -5.00 12.49 44.61
N ALA A 653 -6.15 12.26 44.00
CA ALA A 653 -6.30 12.45 42.57
C ALA A 653 -6.63 13.92 42.28
N GLY A 654 -5.67 14.67 41.74
CA GLY A 654 -5.94 16.00 41.17
C GLY A 654 -6.53 15.91 39.78
N PRO A 655 -7.16 16.97 39.25
CA PRO A 655 -7.58 17.02 37.84
C PRO A 655 -6.38 17.01 36.92
N PRO A 656 -6.51 16.60 35.64
CA PRO A 656 -5.49 16.85 34.62
C PRO A 656 -5.17 18.34 34.50
N LEU A 657 -3.91 18.66 34.16
CA LEU A 657 -3.47 20.02 33.91
C LEU A 657 -4.24 20.67 32.76
N GLY A 658 -4.57 21.95 32.89
CA GLY A 658 -5.30 22.74 31.89
C GLY A 658 -6.82 22.77 32.12
N LEU A 659 -7.36 21.98 33.07
CA LEU A 659 -8.77 22.07 33.42
C LEU A 659 -9.09 23.23 34.35
N GLY A 660 -8.11 23.65 35.14
CA GLY A 660 -8.21 24.81 36.05
C GLY A 660 -9.14 24.64 37.25
N GLY A 661 -8.94 25.47 38.26
CA GLY A 661 -9.90 25.75 39.30
C GLY A 661 -10.02 24.77 40.47
N LEU A 662 -9.23 23.70 40.50
CA LEU A 662 -9.20 22.77 41.64
C LEU A 662 -7.78 22.71 42.24
N PRO A 663 -7.68 22.67 43.59
CA PRO A 663 -6.35 22.56 44.21
C PRO A 663 -5.77 21.16 44.06
N PHE A 664 -4.43 21.08 43.97
CA PHE A 664 -3.69 19.83 44.08
C PHE A 664 -3.33 19.58 45.54
N GLU A 665 -3.29 18.33 45.94
CA GLU A 665 -2.89 17.90 47.27
C GLU A 665 -1.63 17.03 47.20
N SER A 666 -0.72 17.24 48.15
CA SER A 666 0.48 16.44 48.29
C SER A 666 0.35 15.37 49.37
N MET A 667 1.01 14.24 49.17
CA MET A 667 1.15 13.15 50.13
C MET A 667 2.60 12.92 50.45
N GLU A 668 2.88 12.66 51.73
CA GLU A 668 4.21 12.30 52.20
C GLU A 668 4.25 10.81 52.58
N ILE A 669 5.25 10.07 52.09
CA ILE A 669 5.49 8.67 52.44
C ILE A 669 6.94 8.47 52.86
N ASP A 670 7.16 7.52 53.77
CA ASP A 670 8.50 7.07 54.15
C ASP A 670 9.01 6.04 53.14
N LEU A 671 10.18 6.27 52.60
CA LEU A 671 10.86 5.35 51.70
C LEU A 671 12.19 4.84 52.34
N PRO A 672 12.18 3.69 52.96
CA PRO A 672 13.40 3.08 53.46
C PRO A 672 14.44 2.89 52.36
N VAL A 673 15.69 2.79 52.76
CA VAL A 673 16.83 2.60 51.86
C VAL A 673 16.64 1.29 51.07
N GLY A 674 16.86 1.34 49.75
CA GLY A 674 16.70 0.23 48.86
C GLY A 674 15.26 0.02 48.40
N SER A 675 14.30 0.90 48.78
CA SER A 675 12.97 0.94 48.17
C SER A 675 13.08 1.30 46.70
N LEU A 676 12.22 0.70 45.88
CA LEU A 676 12.07 1.01 44.46
C LEU A 676 10.80 1.79 44.24
N LEU A 677 10.91 2.93 43.57
CA LEU A 677 9.79 3.74 43.08
C LEU A 677 9.75 3.61 41.56
N ALA A 678 8.59 3.22 41.03
CA ALA A 678 8.35 3.17 39.59
C ALA A 678 7.32 4.22 39.19
N LEU A 679 7.74 5.15 38.35
CA LEU A 679 6.88 6.14 37.72
C LEU A 679 6.67 5.70 36.27
N PHE A 680 5.45 5.75 35.76
CA PHE A 680 5.13 5.22 34.44
C PHE A 680 3.88 5.92 33.88
N THR A 681 3.77 5.99 32.55
CA THR A 681 2.59 6.47 31.84
C THR A 681 1.61 5.34 31.55
N ASP A 682 0.38 5.68 31.24
CA ASP A 682 -0.70 4.73 30.99
C ASP A 682 -0.46 3.83 29.79
N GLY A 683 0.22 4.36 28.72
CA GLY A 683 0.60 3.58 27.56
C GLY A 683 1.45 2.34 27.87
N LEU A 684 2.15 2.30 29.03
CA LEU A 684 2.85 1.10 29.46
C LEU A 684 1.89 0.01 29.96
N VAL A 685 0.86 0.37 30.70
CA VAL A 685 -0.03 -0.56 31.41
C VAL A 685 -1.33 -0.86 30.64
N GLU A 686 -1.70 -0.01 29.69
CA GLU A 686 -2.88 -0.17 28.81
C GLU A 686 -2.60 -0.93 27.52
N ALA A 687 -1.34 -1.18 27.18
CA ALA A 687 -0.89 -1.62 25.86
C ALA A 687 -1.52 -2.95 25.36
N ARG A 688 -2.02 -3.82 26.24
CA ARG A 688 -2.42 -5.17 25.84
C ARG A 688 -3.90 -5.41 25.64
N ASP A 689 -4.73 -4.95 26.56
CA ASP A 689 -6.17 -5.26 26.57
C ASP A 689 -7.02 -4.05 26.98
N HIS A 690 -6.43 -2.86 27.06
CA HIS A 690 -7.02 -1.64 27.65
C HIS A 690 -7.53 -1.85 29.11
N ASP A 691 -6.94 -2.83 29.82
CA ASP A 691 -7.24 -3.11 31.23
C ASP A 691 -6.06 -2.70 32.11
N VAL A 692 -6.11 -1.46 32.59
CA VAL A 692 -5.11 -0.87 33.49
C VAL A 692 -4.86 -1.76 34.73
N GLY A 693 -5.91 -2.36 35.29
CA GLY A 693 -5.78 -3.21 36.49
C GLY A 693 -4.86 -4.40 36.27
N ARG A 694 -5.02 -5.08 35.15
CA ARG A 694 -4.16 -6.21 34.78
C ARG A 694 -2.73 -5.76 34.45
N GLY A 695 -2.58 -4.59 33.82
CA GLY A 695 -1.27 -4.00 33.57
C GLY A 695 -0.53 -3.71 34.87
N LEU A 696 -1.19 -3.08 35.84
CA LEU A 696 -0.64 -2.79 37.17
C LEU A 696 -0.25 -4.08 37.93
N ASP A 697 -1.05 -5.13 37.90
CA ASP A 697 -0.74 -6.43 38.51
C ASP A 697 0.52 -7.06 37.86
N THR A 698 0.66 -6.94 36.54
CA THR A 698 1.84 -7.47 35.82
C THR A 698 3.07 -6.64 36.16
N LEU A 699 2.98 -5.32 36.15
CA LEU A 699 4.08 -4.43 36.59
C LEU A 699 4.51 -4.77 38.02
N GLY A 700 3.54 -4.88 38.94
CA GLY A 700 3.83 -5.22 40.34
C GLY A 700 4.59 -6.54 40.50
N ARG A 701 4.18 -7.57 39.72
CA ARG A 701 4.85 -8.87 39.74
C ARG A 701 6.31 -8.79 39.23
N VAL A 702 6.56 -8.04 38.17
CA VAL A 702 7.90 -7.84 37.63
C VAL A 702 8.79 -7.09 38.61
N LEU A 703 8.28 -6.00 39.18
CA LEU A 703 9.03 -5.14 40.12
C LEU A 703 9.36 -5.83 41.45
N GLY A 704 8.60 -6.83 41.85
CA GLY A 704 8.85 -7.62 43.09
C GLY A 704 10.12 -8.47 43.06
N ASP A 705 10.77 -8.66 41.89
CA ASP A 705 12.02 -9.42 41.77
C ASP A 705 13.24 -8.57 42.17
N ARG A 706 13.72 -8.82 43.38
CA ARG A 706 14.86 -8.11 43.99
C ARG A 706 16.23 -8.55 43.48
N SER A 707 16.30 -9.69 42.79
CA SER A 707 17.57 -10.23 42.29
C SER A 707 18.07 -9.52 41.00
N ALA A 708 17.18 -8.85 40.32
CA ALA A 708 17.47 -8.17 39.07
C ALA A 708 18.02 -6.74 39.28
N SER A 709 18.87 -6.30 38.38
CA SER A 709 19.30 -4.90 38.27
C SER A 709 18.13 -4.02 37.79
N LEU A 710 18.24 -2.69 37.97
CA LEU A 710 17.20 -1.78 37.48
C LEU A 710 17.02 -1.86 35.97
N GLU A 711 18.10 -2.04 35.23
CA GLU A 711 18.07 -2.18 33.77
C GLU A 711 17.32 -3.45 33.34
N GLU A 712 17.60 -4.59 34.02
CA GLU A 712 16.90 -5.84 33.76
C GLU A 712 15.41 -5.77 34.12
N LEU A 713 15.05 -5.06 35.21
CA LEU A 713 13.66 -4.83 35.58
C LEU A 713 12.93 -3.99 34.52
N CYS A 714 13.57 -2.93 33.99
CA CYS A 714 13.03 -2.14 32.91
C CYS A 714 12.78 -2.99 31.65
N ASP A 715 13.78 -3.78 31.22
CA ASP A 715 13.67 -4.62 30.03
C ASP A 715 12.57 -5.66 30.16
N ARG A 716 12.46 -6.28 31.34
CA ARG A 716 11.40 -7.26 31.62
C ARG A 716 10.01 -6.62 31.68
N ALA A 717 9.88 -5.45 32.33
CA ALA A 717 8.62 -4.73 32.39
C ALA A 717 8.12 -4.41 30.97
N VAL A 718 8.99 -3.89 30.12
CA VAL A 718 8.67 -3.60 28.72
C VAL A 718 8.29 -4.87 27.96
N SER A 719 9.08 -5.95 28.07
CA SER A 719 8.82 -7.19 27.32
C SER A 719 7.53 -7.89 27.72
N GLU A 720 7.12 -7.79 28.99
CA GLU A 720 5.90 -8.43 29.47
C GLU A 720 4.64 -7.58 29.27
N LEU A 721 4.75 -6.25 29.37
CA LEU A 721 3.62 -5.33 29.21
C LEU A 721 3.39 -4.95 27.76
N VAL A 722 4.46 -4.78 26.95
CA VAL A 722 4.40 -4.38 25.53
C VAL A 722 5.04 -5.48 24.66
N PRO A 723 4.42 -6.66 24.51
CA PRO A 723 4.98 -7.75 23.73
C PRO A 723 5.05 -7.38 22.24
N GLY A 724 6.25 -7.49 21.67
CA GLY A 724 6.51 -7.11 20.29
C GLY A 724 7.14 -5.71 20.13
N GLY A 725 7.22 -4.93 21.22
CA GLY A 725 7.89 -3.63 21.23
C GLY A 725 7.12 -2.51 20.54
N THR A 726 5.86 -2.75 20.15
CA THR A 726 4.96 -1.78 19.53
C THR A 726 3.79 -1.49 20.46
N SER A 727 3.57 -0.24 20.79
CA SER A 727 2.44 0.23 21.59
C SER A 727 1.54 1.12 20.75
N ALA A 728 0.25 1.13 21.09
CA ALA A 728 -0.73 2.05 20.47
C ALA A 728 -0.53 3.49 20.94
N ASP A 729 0.09 3.67 22.11
CA ASP A 729 0.42 4.96 22.69
C ASP A 729 1.87 4.97 23.14
N ASP A 730 2.42 6.15 23.42
CA ASP A 730 3.74 6.27 24.01
C ASP A 730 3.80 5.64 25.37
N ALA A 731 4.94 5.09 25.75
CA ALA A 731 5.11 4.51 27.06
C ALA A 731 6.45 4.94 27.68
N ALA A 732 6.37 5.53 28.84
CA ALA A 732 7.54 5.91 29.62
C ALA A 732 7.57 5.11 30.94
N LEU A 733 8.75 4.65 31.31
CA LEU A 733 9.04 3.96 32.58
C LEU A 733 10.29 4.55 33.20
N LEU A 734 10.20 5.05 34.41
CA LEU A 734 11.32 5.51 35.23
C LEU A 734 11.37 4.72 36.52
N LEU A 735 12.39 3.90 36.68
CA LEU A 735 12.69 3.16 37.91
C LEU A 735 13.71 3.89 38.75
N VAL A 736 13.43 4.05 40.03
CA VAL A 736 14.23 4.82 40.97
C VAL A 736 14.44 4.00 42.25
N ARG A 737 15.68 3.56 42.53
CA ARG A 737 16.03 2.87 43.78
C ARG A 737 16.61 3.86 44.75
N THR A 738 16.01 3.98 45.94
CA THR A 738 16.45 4.89 47.00
C THR A 738 17.80 4.48 47.59
N ARG A 739 18.66 5.46 47.79
CA ARG A 739 19.92 5.31 48.51
C ARG A 739 19.88 6.21 49.73
N ALA A 740 20.57 5.82 50.79
CA ALA A 740 20.83 6.71 51.93
C ALA A 740 22.13 7.46 51.74
N LEU A 741 22.17 8.70 52.17
CA LEU A 741 23.45 9.29 52.51
C LEU A 741 24.01 8.60 53.75
N GLY A 742 25.31 8.29 53.71
CA GLY A 742 25.97 7.74 54.88
C GLY A 742 25.89 8.69 56.08
N ALA A 743 25.70 8.15 57.30
CA ALA A 743 25.63 8.93 58.52
C ALA A 743 26.91 9.75 58.76
N ASP A 744 28.01 9.35 58.14
CA ASP A 744 29.29 10.06 58.17
C ASP A 744 29.29 11.32 57.25
N ARG A 745 28.30 11.49 56.43
CA ARG A 745 28.16 12.60 55.47
C ARG A 745 27.18 13.67 55.90
N VAL A 746 26.44 13.48 56.98
CA VAL A 746 25.41 14.41 57.48
C VAL A 746 25.67 14.70 58.92
N ALA A 747 25.69 15.98 59.26
CA ALA A 747 25.75 16.45 60.63
C ALA A 747 24.60 17.46 60.87
N GLU A 748 23.86 17.27 61.95
CA GLU A 748 22.68 18.04 62.24
C GLU A 748 22.64 18.45 63.74
N TRP A 749 22.28 19.68 63.98
CA TRP A 749 22.24 20.23 65.35
C TRP A 749 20.99 21.13 65.50
N GLU A 750 20.36 21.04 66.63
CA GLU A 750 19.36 21.96 67.10
C GLU A 750 19.99 23.07 67.92
N LEU A 751 19.60 24.30 67.67
CA LEU A 751 20.14 25.50 68.33
C LEU A 751 18.96 26.37 68.87
N THR A 752 19.20 27.07 69.93
CA THR A 752 18.27 28.09 70.46
C THR A 752 18.38 29.40 69.68
N ALA A 753 17.27 30.14 69.55
CA ALA A 753 17.30 31.43 68.87
C ALA A 753 17.90 32.55 69.76
N GLU A 754 19.11 32.35 70.19
CA GLU A 754 19.86 33.28 71.03
C GLU A 754 21.16 33.71 70.36
N PRO A 755 21.67 34.97 70.60
CA PRO A 755 22.89 35.44 69.98
C PRO A 755 24.11 34.53 70.20
N VAL A 756 24.16 33.83 71.32
CA VAL A 756 25.26 32.89 71.67
C VAL A 756 25.31 31.69 70.77
N SER A 757 24.19 31.32 70.21
CA SER A 757 24.09 30.21 69.25
C SER A 757 24.85 30.43 67.96
N VAL A 758 25.09 31.69 67.53
CA VAL A 758 25.94 32.00 66.37
C VAL A 758 27.40 31.50 66.58
N GLY A 759 27.96 31.75 67.81
CA GLY A 759 29.28 31.24 68.16
C GLY A 759 29.32 29.73 68.19
N ARG A 760 28.29 29.14 68.82
CA ARG A 760 28.18 27.68 68.92
C ARG A 760 28.06 27.01 67.54
N ALA A 761 27.27 27.58 66.65
CA ALA A 761 27.10 27.11 65.28
C ALA A 761 28.44 27.11 64.51
N ARG A 762 29.26 28.14 64.67
CA ARG A 762 30.59 28.19 64.04
C ARG A 762 31.52 27.08 64.56
N GLU A 763 31.58 26.88 65.92
CA GLU A 763 32.38 25.82 66.53
C GLU A 763 31.96 24.43 65.98
N LEU A 764 30.65 24.14 65.97
CA LEU A 764 30.10 22.88 65.45
C LEU A 764 30.44 22.68 63.99
N ALA A 765 30.23 23.69 63.15
CA ALA A 765 30.55 23.59 61.70
C ALA A 765 32.05 23.39 61.48
N THR A 766 32.91 24.12 62.16
CA THR A 766 34.38 23.96 62.05
C THR A 766 34.80 22.57 62.44
N GLY A 767 34.41 22.09 63.67
CA GLY A 767 34.76 20.74 64.12
C GLY A 767 34.30 19.64 63.17
N GLN A 768 33.14 19.85 62.52
CA GLN A 768 32.65 18.88 61.53
C GLN A 768 33.46 18.91 60.21
N LEU A 769 33.87 20.10 59.76
CA LEU A 769 34.72 20.22 58.57
C LEU A 769 36.11 19.59 58.81
N GLU A 770 36.70 19.79 60.00
CA GLU A 770 37.92 19.13 60.43
C GLU A 770 37.78 17.61 60.45
N ALA A 771 36.68 17.09 61.00
CA ALA A 771 36.36 15.63 60.96
C ALA A 771 36.19 15.07 59.56
N TRP A 772 35.79 15.90 58.56
CA TRP A 772 35.64 15.53 57.17
C TRP A 772 36.88 15.79 56.29
N GLY A 773 37.96 16.42 56.84
CA GLY A 773 39.15 16.79 56.09
C GLY A 773 38.92 17.94 55.11
N LEU A 774 38.02 18.88 55.48
CA LEU A 774 37.60 20.00 54.63
C LEU A 774 37.99 21.35 55.27
N GLU A 775 39.16 21.42 55.93
CA GLU A 775 39.68 22.61 56.65
C GLU A 775 39.75 23.82 55.70
N GLU A 776 40.04 23.62 54.40
CA GLU A 776 40.10 24.69 53.42
C GLU A 776 38.77 25.46 53.28
N LEU A 777 37.63 24.82 53.52
CA LEU A 777 36.33 25.46 53.49
C LEU A 777 35.93 26.13 54.79
N ALA A 778 36.69 25.94 55.89
CA ALA A 778 36.32 26.35 57.23
C ALA A 778 36.05 27.85 57.34
N PHE A 779 36.89 28.71 56.75
CA PHE A 779 36.71 30.15 56.78
C PHE A 779 35.42 30.61 56.10
N ALA A 780 35.18 30.12 54.86
CA ALA A 780 33.97 30.47 54.09
C ALA A 780 32.69 29.95 54.76
N THR A 781 32.73 28.68 55.23
CA THR A 781 31.58 28.07 55.91
C THR A 781 31.25 28.71 57.25
N GLN A 782 32.27 29.09 58.02
CA GLN A 782 32.09 29.86 59.28
C GLN A 782 31.32 31.18 59.03
N LEU A 783 31.72 31.88 57.96
CA LEU A 783 31.09 33.14 57.62
C LEU A 783 29.62 32.90 57.15
N ILE A 784 29.41 31.90 56.30
CA ILE A 784 28.05 31.52 55.86
C ILE A 784 27.16 31.15 57.04
N VAL A 785 27.62 30.23 57.90
CA VAL A 785 26.89 29.82 59.09
C VAL A 785 26.59 31.00 60.01
N SER A 786 27.57 31.92 60.22
CA SER A 786 27.39 33.10 61.03
C SER A 786 26.28 34.03 60.49
N GLU A 787 26.28 34.28 59.18
CA GLU A 787 25.29 35.16 58.58
C GLU A 787 23.88 34.50 58.56
N LEU A 788 23.80 33.23 58.21
CA LEU A 788 22.50 32.52 58.15
C LEU A 788 21.89 32.35 59.55
N VAL A 789 22.66 31.93 60.54
CA VAL A 789 22.19 31.77 61.94
C VAL A 789 21.86 33.13 62.58
N THR A 790 22.66 34.18 62.31
CA THR A 790 22.32 35.54 62.75
C THR A 790 21.00 36.01 62.17
N ASN A 791 20.75 35.78 60.88
CA ASN A 791 19.48 36.11 60.24
C ASN A 791 18.30 35.36 60.86
N ALA A 792 18.48 34.07 61.12
CA ALA A 792 17.44 33.24 61.73
C ALA A 792 17.14 33.70 63.17
N VAL A 793 18.17 34.03 64.00
CA VAL A 793 17.99 34.59 65.34
C VAL A 793 17.32 35.95 65.33
N ARG A 794 17.63 36.79 64.34
CA ARG A 794 17.06 38.16 64.26
C ARG A 794 15.62 38.20 63.79
N TYR A 795 15.23 37.34 62.84
CA TYR A 795 13.99 37.49 62.09
C TYR A 795 12.98 36.37 62.29
N ALA A 796 13.36 35.22 62.86
CA ALA A 796 12.44 34.12 62.95
C ALA A 796 11.99 33.79 64.36
N GLY A 797 12.91 33.81 65.34
CA GLY A 797 12.60 33.32 66.69
C GLY A 797 12.30 31.82 66.72
N GLY A 798 12.42 31.14 67.83
CA GLY A 798 12.15 29.74 67.96
C GLY A 798 13.36 28.82 67.74
N PRO A 799 13.24 27.53 67.81
CA PRO A 799 14.36 26.58 67.59
C PRO A 799 14.89 26.72 66.16
N LEU A 800 16.20 26.63 66.03
CA LEU A 800 16.92 26.71 64.79
C LEU A 800 17.57 25.32 64.48
N GLY A 801 17.47 24.86 63.26
CA GLY A 801 18.21 23.69 62.79
C GLY A 801 19.40 24.11 61.96
N LEU A 802 20.59 23.62 62.29
CA LEU A 802 21.78 23.72 61.46
C LEU A 802 22.11 22.32 60.92
N ARG A 803 22.26 22.18 59.59
CA ARG A 803 22.62 20.93 58.97
C ARG A 803 23.77 21.17 57.97
N LEU A 804 24.79 20.32 58.06
CA LEU A 804 25.84 20.24 57.04
C LEU A 804 25.77 18.89 56.34
N ILE A 805 25.90 18.89 55.02
CA ILE A 805 25.87 17.68 54.20
C ILE A 805 27.08 17.69 53.26
N ARG A 806 27.88 16.63 53.33
CA ARG A 806 29.00 16.40 52.41
C ARG A 806 28.63 15.40 51.36
N ASP A 807 28.42 15.88 50.14
CA ASP A 807 28.13 15.03 48.96
C ASP A 807 28.99 15.45 47.77
N ARG A 808 28.46 15.94 46.68
CA ARG A 808 29.17 16.54 45.55
C ARG A 808 29.63 17.95 45.84
N THR A 809 28.90 18.60 46.72
CA THR A 809 29.14 19.91 47.25
C THR A 809 29.09 19.82 48.78
N LEU A 810 29.60 20.80 49.48
CA LEU A 810 29.27 21.01 50.85
C LEU A 810 28.00 21.84 50.94
N VAL A 811 26.93 21.24 51.46
CA VAL A 811 25.67 21.93 51.68
C VAL A 811 25.60 22.39 53.11
N CYS A 812 25.23 23.65 53.36
CA CYS A 812 24.90 24.19 54.67
C CYS A 812 23.44 24.66 54.64
N GLU A 813 22.63 24.08 55.51
CA GLU A 813 21.20 24.44 55.71
C GLU A 813 20.97 25.02 57.09
N VAL A 814 20.25 26.13 57.13
CA VAL A 814 19.75 26.71 58.39
C VAL A 814 18.22 26.79 58.32
N ALA A 815 17.55 26.03 59.16
CA ALA A 815 16.09 26.00 59.29
C ALA A 815 15.63 26.89 60.41
N ASP A 816 14.61 27.66 60.17
CA ASP A 816 13.94 28.53 61.16
C ASP A 816 12.42 28.53 61.02
N THR A 817 11.72 29.03 62.02
CA THR A 817 10.23 29.06 62.07
C THR A 817 9.59 30.30 61.40
N GLY A 818 10.40 31.15 60.75
CA GLY A 818 9.93 32.36 60.10
C GLY A 818 9.48 32.12 58.65
N HIS A 819 8.44 32.83 58.23
CA HIS A 819 7.87 32.75 56.84
C HIS A 819 8.24 33.96 55.95
N THR A 820 9.12 34.88 56.45
CA THR A 820 9.53 36.03 55.65
C THR A 820 10.59 35.67 54.66
N SER A 821 10.35 36.06 53.37
CA SER A 821 11.30 35.86 52.28
C SER A 821 12.59 36.66 52.52
N PRO A 822 13.78 36.04 52.45
CA PRO A 822 15.05 36.77 52.50
C PRO A 822 15.22 37.54 51.18
N HIS A 823 15.43 38.88 51.28
CA HIS A 823 15.70 39.75 50.15
C HIS A 823 17.18 40.17 50.11
N LEU A 824 17.82 39.97 48.96
CA LEU A 824 19.13 40.59 48.67
C LEU A 824 18.90 42.12 48.58
N ARG A 825 19.46 42.87 49.56
CA ARG A 825 19.47 44.33 49.48
C ARG A 825 20.87 44.78 49.06
N HIS A 826 20.96 45.59 48.03
CA HIS A 826 22.12 46.43 47.76
C HIS A 826 22.16 47.51 48.78
N SER A 827 22.86 47.29 49.87
CA SER A 827 23.11 48.32 50.87
C SER A 827 24.19 49.28 50.38
N ALA A 828 23.96 50.60 50.59
CA ALA A 828 25.02 51.61 50.35
C ALA A 828 26.23 51.36 51.28
N ALA A 829 27.38 51.92 50.91
CA ALA A 829 28.66 51.68 51.58
C ALA A 829 28.68 51.94 53.11
N ASP A 830 27.68 52.75 53.60
CA ASP A 830 27.60 53.20 54.98
C ASP A 830 26.54 52.48 55.85
N ASP A 831 25.83 51.48 55.31
CA ASP A 831 24.82 50.69 56.05
C ASP A 831 25.52 49.52 56.79
N GLU A 832 25.48 49.49 58.10
CA GLU A 832 25.98 48.41 58.96
C GLU A 832 25.10 47.16 59.00
N GLY A 833 23.91 47.18 58.31
CA GLY A 833 22.99 46.05 58.26
C GLY A 833 22.56 45.70 56.84
N GLY A 834 22.40 44.39 56.51
CA GLY A 834 21.81 43.93 55.26
C GLY A 834 22.80 43.37 54.24
N ARG A 835 24.09 43.28 54.54
CA ARG A 835 25.12 42.73 53.63
C ARG A 835 25.30 41.19 53.74
N GLY A 836 24.71 40.56 54.79
CA GLY A 836 24.98 39.15 55.09
C GLY A 836 24.68 38.19 53.93
N LEU A 837 23.49 38.25 53.35
CA LEU A 837 23.13 37.41 52.25
C LEU A 837 23.91 37.71 50.95
N PHE A 838 24.33 38.95 50.77
CA PHE A 838 25.20 39.33 49.66
C PHE A 838 26.62 38.68 49.79
N ILE A 839 27.15 38.67 50.99
CA ILE A 839 28.45 37.99 51.30
C ILE A 839 28.26 36.48 51.08
N VAL A 840 27.20 35.90 51.59
CA VAL A 840 26.87 34.47 51.39
C VAL A 840 26.85 34.13 49.88
N ALA A 841 26.13 34.95 49.10
CA ALA A 841 26.00 34.72 47.64
C ALA A 841 27.34 34.79 46.90
N GLN A 842 28.34 35.49 47.41
CA GLN A 842 29.70 35.53 46.81
C GLN A 842 30.59 34.35 47.22
N LEU A 843 30.29 33.66 48.30
CA LEU A 843 31.07 32.55 48.85
C LEU A 843 30.58 31.18 48.44
N VAL A 844 29.41 31.11 47.76
CA VAL A 844 28.75 29.84 47.40
C VAL A 844 28.51 29.74 45.88
N GLN A 845 28.40 28.52 45.39
CA GLN A 845 28.02 28.29 44.01
C GLN A 845 26.52 28.54 43.80
N ARG A 846 25.70 28.12 44.74
CA ARG A 846 24.25 28.28 44.75
C ARG A 846 23.75 28.51 46.16
N TRP A 847 22.66 29.22 46.27
CA TRP A 847 21.93 29.39 47.52
C TRP A 847 20.44 29.58 47.22
N GLY A 848 19.59 29.33 48.17
CA GLY A 848 18.16 29.52 48.02
C GLY A 848 17.41 29.39 49.33
N THR A 849 16.08 29.49 49.25
CA THR A 849 15.18 29.34 50.40
C THR A 849 14.09 28.31 50.03
N ARG A 850 13.90 27.36 50.91
CA ARG A 850 12.82 26.40 50.88
C ARG A 850 11.83 26.70 51.99
N TYR A 851 10.56 26.80 51.65
CA TYR A 851 9.50 26.98 52.62
C TYR A 851 8.91 25.65 53.06
N THR A 852 8.56 25.54 54.32
CA THR A 852 7.88 24.39 54.91
C THR A 852 6.65 24.88 55.67
N PRO A 853 5.68 24.04 55.99
CA PRO A 853 4.53 24.44 56.80
C PRO A 853 4.90 25.05 58.17
N THR A 854 6.10 24.69 58.69
CA THR A 854 6.57 25.08 60.01
C THR A 854 7.59 26.22 59.99
N GLY A 855 8.00 26.73 58.80
CA GLY A 855 8.99 27.75 58.67
C GLY A 855 9.70 27.77 57.34
N LYS A 856 10.97 28.10 57.32
CA LYS A 856 11.80 28.07 56.12
C LYS A 856 13.20 27.48 56.38
N THR A 857 13.84 27.01 55.35
CA THR A 857 15.26 26.59 55.35
C THR A 857 16.01 27.40 54.30
N ILE A 858 17.06 28.13 54.72
CA ILE A 858 17.97 28.77 53.81
C ILE A 858 19.16 27.79 53.63
N TRP A 859 19.46 27.47 52.38
CA TRP A 859 20.50 26.54 52.04
C TRP A 859 21.56 27.18 51.13
N THR A 860 22.76 26.64 51.20
CA THR A 860 23.91 27.08 50.40
C THR A 860 24.72 25.87 49.95
N GLU A 861 25.33 25.94 48.78
CA GLU A 861 26.18 24.91 48.18
C GLU A 861 27.58 25.48 47.90
N GLN A 862 28.62 24.88 48.45
CA GLN A 862 30.03 25.23 48.22
C GLN A 862 30.71 24.10 47.45
N ALA A 863 31.60 24.46 46.48
CA ALA A 863 32.42 23.44 45.81
C ALA A 863 33.32 22.73 46.81
N LEU A 864 33.38 21.41 46.72
CA LEU A 864 34.44 20.66 47.41
C LEU A 864 35.78 20.87 46.72
N PRO A 865 36.89 20.90 47.47
CA PRO A 865 38.22 20.89 46.89
C PRO A 865 38.38 19.64 46.00
N PRO A 866 39.13 19.76 44.88
CA PRO A 866 39.42 18.59 44.07
C PRO A 866 40.11 17.54 44.96
N ALA A 867 39.59 16.29 44.90
CA ALA A 867 40.23 15.17 45.60
C ALA A 867 41.67 15.10 45.11
N GLU A 868 42.63 15.23 46.02
CA GLU A 868 44.05 14.97 45.72
C GLU A 868 44.12 13.54 45.16
N ALA A 869 44.56 13.44 43.92
CA ALA A 869 44.78 12.14 43.26
C ALA A 869 45.91 11.44 44.06
N GLY A 870 45.50 10.57 45.04
CA GLY A 870 46.39 9.69 45.79
C GLY A 870 46.82 8.49 44.93
#